data_d9835811efcc8dbb926e0df18e5247df
#
_entry.id   d9835811efcc8dbb926e0df18e5247df
#
_cell.length_a   1.000
_cell.length_b   1.000
_cell.length_c   1.000
_cell.angle_alpha   90.00
_cell.angle_beta   90.00
_cell.angle_gamma   90.00
#
_symmetry.space_group_name_H-M   'P 1'
#
loop_
_entity.id
_entity.type
_entity.pdbx_description
1 polymer ?
#
loop_
_entity_poly.entity_id
_entity_poly.type
_entity_poly.pdbx_seq_one_letter_code
_entity_poly.pdbx_strand_id
1 'polypeptide(L)'
;MLLNGFEVELPAEIDVLVRPMADPTDVKIERERLDGFWFVHWLGGSLYCLRLKAGGPNLSGVPTRLKVNEHPWLLRARIDDVIEIVFDRYTALRHRPFTFLSQRDEIVAEAAKKARLTHPLLADFQILPKFSLHAKVIEPAEGGTRVGLFVTLGMRYEANADIESLEKAGVDLSGLYVIRRDVPPGQRRLVGRIDHLAGGLVHLSEATDGETIATSAVQLEGSLETFSRSLRALLGNRYGTLRDAIDEVQANFRLGPAFDGIVERMGEFLRRKSPVSLAQGVEARIGERLAIENHGNRTSVYVVPSVEYVFDRAGSKRHRYAWQGLLNYGPYDRTTFAKKSPRILIVYPATAEGKVETFLKALRDGVPPPQRGFPTGFAKTFGLLNPEFLRCPVRLTGSNIESVEGIYRQAASAYLEKDSTIDASIVAIMDEHANLPTLQSPYVRTKALFLTLGIPTQQVRLATVNQRPQSLQYTLQNLSIALYAKLNGTPWTVDQDQAISDEIVIGMGVAELSGSRTFARQRFVGITTVFGGDGTYLLGNVSRECNYADYAAMIRQSMLSILEDVKTRNNWQPGDTVRVIFHAHKPLKRDEIADIVFACTKQVGTAQSLQIAFVTVSHDHPFFMFDPAESGIPIHNGSQLMKGVLAPARGTIARIGRWTRLVAVNSHTLIKRPTSPLPKPLLINLHQDSTFFDLDYLAEQVLKFTALSWRSTLPAGTPVTIFYSERIAELLARLRQVPDWSATALSVRLRWSRWFL
;
A
#
# COMPACT_ATOMS: atom_id res chain seq x y z
N MET A 1 20.78 -8.09 -13.08
CA MET A 1 19.48 -8.12 -12.35
C MET A 1 18.45 -8.81 -13.22
N LEU A 2 17.89 -9.96 -12.78
CA LEU A 2 16.87 -10.69 -13.55
C LEU A 2 15.48 -10.14 -13.23
N LEU A 3 14.58 -10.17 -14.22
CA LEU A 3 13.17 -9.86 -14.04
C LEU A 3 12.31 -11.15 -14.08
N ASN A 4 11.06 -11.03 -13.65
CA ASN A 4 10.05 -12.10 -13.72
C ASN A 4 9.33 -12.15 -15.07
N GLY A 5 10.01 -11.87 -16.15
CA GLY A 5 9.42 -11.81 -17.49
C GLY A 5 10.37 -12.24 -18.57
N PHE A 6 9.81 -12.47 -19.76
CA PHE A 6 10.49 -12.96 -20.96
C PHE A 6 10.34 -11.95 -22.08
N GLU A 7 11.36 -11.80 -22.91
CA GLU A 7 11.27 -11.00 -24.12
C GLU A 7 10.25 -11.64 -25.06
N VAL A 8 9.45 -10.81 -25.71
CA VAL A 8 8.56 -11.26 -26.79
C VAL A 8 9.18 -10.77 -28.09
N GLU A 9 9.77 -11.69 -28.84
CA GLU A 9 10.34 -11.45 -30.13
C GLU A 9 9.23 -11.20 -31.15
N LEU A 10 9.24 -10.03 -31.76
CA LEU A 10 8.24 -9.53 -32.68
C LEU A 10 8.88 -9.21 -34.03
N PRO A 11 8.12 -9.22 -35.14
CA PRO A 11 8.64 -8.78 -36.43
C PRO A 11 9.07 -7.30 -36.38
N ALA A 12 10.06 -6.93 -37.17
CA ALA A 12 10.55 -5.55 -37.20
C ALA A 12 9.50 -4.54 -37.70
N GLU A 13 8.67 -4.98 -38.64
CA GLU A 13 7.63 -4.16 -39.28
C GLU A 13 6.32 -4.96 -39.42
N ILE A 14 5.20 -4.25 -39.42
CA ILE A 14 3.86 -4.83 -39.65
C ILE A 14 3.04 -3.91 -40.55
N ASP A 15 2.18 -4.52 -41.36
CA ASP A 15 1.24 -3.81 -42.21
C ASP A 15 -0.09 -3.64 -41.46
N VAL A 16 -0.58 -2.40 -41.36
CA VAL A 16 -1.84 -2.04 -40.70
C VAL A 16 -2.67 -1.12 -41.60
N LEU A 17 -3.99 -1.12 -41.39
CA LEU A 17 -4.82 -0.05 -41.92
C LEU A 17 -5.04 1.02 -40.86
N VAL A 18 -4.75 2.26 -41.20
CA VAL A 18 -4.92 3.42 -40.31
C VAL A 18 -6.10 4.27 -40.80
N ARG A 19 -6.99 4.63 -39.88
CA ARG A 19 -8.17 5.42 -40.16
C ARG A 19 -8.38 6.50 -39.09
N PRO A 20 -8.56 7.78 -39.44
CA PRO A 20 -8.94 8.79 -38.48
C PRO A 20 -10.30 8.46 -37.83
N MET A 21 -10.38 8.59 -36.51
CA MET A 21 -11.63 8.38 -35.75
C MET A 21 -11.54 9.13 -34.42
N ALA A 22 -12.28 10.20 -34.32
CA ALA A 22 -12.20 11.11 -33.17
C ALA A 22 -13.15 10.71 -32.03
N ASP A 23 -14.34 10.15 -32.34
CA ASP A 23 -15.36 9.81 -31.36
C ASP A 23 -15.15 8.41 -30.76
N PRO A 24 -14.98 8.28 -29.43
CA PRO A 24 -14.88 6.99 -28.74
C PRO A 24 -16.11 6.09 -28.94
N THR A 25 -17.31 6.65 -29.17
CA THR A 25 -18.55 5.90 -29.41
C THR A 25 -18.47 5.17 -30.73
N ASP A 26 -18.01 5.85 -31.78
CA ASP A 26 -17.80 5.27 -33.11
C ASP A 26 -16.75 4.17 -33.08
N VAL A 27 -15.69 4.35 -32.26
CA VAL A 27 -14.66 3.32 -32.03
C VAL A 27 -15.26 2.04 -31.47
N LYS A 28 -16.22 2.14 -30.55
CA LYS A 28 -16.88 0.97 -29.96
C LYS A 28 -17.72 0.24 -30.98
N ILE A 29 -18.53 0.96 -31.74
CA ILE A 29 -19.37 0.39 -32.83
C ILE A 29 -18.51 -0.30 -33.87
N GLU A 30 -17.43 0.36 -34.29
CA GLU A 30 -16.54 -0.18 -35.31
C GLU A 30 -15.78 -1.43 -34.81
N ARG A 31 -15.40 -1.46 -33.54
CA ARG A 31 -14.77 -2.63 -32.91
C ARG A 31 -15.71 -3.83 -32.89
N GLU A 32 -16.99 -3.62 -32.55
CA GLU A 32 -18.02 -4.67 -32.57
C GLU A 32 -18.26 -5.20 -34.00
N ARG A 33 -18.31 -4.30 -35.01
CA ARG A 33 -18.49 -4.65 -36.42
C ARG A 33 -17.35 -5.48 -37.02
N LEU A 34 -16.10 -5.23 -36.56
CA LEU A 34 -14.87 -5.81 -37.04
C LEU A 34 -14.43 -7.05 -36.25
N ASP A 35 -15.13 -7.34 -35.14
CA ASP A 35 -14.75 -8.42 -34.25
C ASP A 35 -14.53 -9.74 -34.93
N GLY A 36 -13.52 -10.48 -34.49
CA GLY A 36 -13.12 -11.77 -35.02
C GLY A 36 -12.40 -11.75 -36.39
N PHE A 37 -12.41 -10.64 -37.14
CA PHE A 37 -11.70 -10.50 -38.42
C PHE A 37 -10.56 -9.47 -38.36
N TRP A 38 -10.68 -8.45 -37.52
CA TRP A 38 -9.70 -7.39 -37.34
C TRP A 38 -9.44 -7.16 -35.85
N PHE A 39 -8.18 -6.99 -35.48
CA PHE A 39 -7.84 -6.41 -34.20
C PHE A 39 -7.80 -4.88 -34.35
N VAL A 40 -8.51 -4.20 -33.49
CA VAL A 40 -8.72 -2.75 -33.56
C VAL A 40 -8.18 -2.06 -32.32
N HIS A 41 -7.24 -1.15 -32.51
CA HIS A 41 -6.67 -0.35 -31.45
C HIS A 41 -6.80 1.14 -31.77
N TRP A 42 -7.35 1.91 -30.83
CA TRP A 42 -7.54 3.34 -30.97
C TRP A 42 -6.50 4.09 -30.15
N LEU A 43 -5.79 5.04 -30.79
CA LEU A 43 -4.79 5.89 -30.15
C LEU A 43 -4.67 7.23 -30.91
N GLY A 44 -4.62 8.34 -30.16
CA GLY A 44 -4.37 9.66 -30.74
C GLY A 44 -5.34 10.09 -31.82
N GLY A 45 -6.63 9.75 -31.71
CA GLY A 45 -7.65 10.08 -32.71
C GLY A 45 -7.59 9.24 -33.99
N SER A 46 -6.80 8.15 -33.98
CA SER A 46 -6.68 7.21 -35.11
C SER A 46 -6.96 5.79 -34.69
N LEU A 47 -7.61 5.05 -35.57
CA LEU A 47 -7.88 3.63 -35.42
C LEU A 47 -6.84 2.83 -36.21
N TYR A 48 -6.13 1.96 -35.52
CA TYR A 48 -5.13 1.05 -36.07
C TYR A 48 -5.75 -0.35 -36.16
N CYS A 49 -5.82 -0.88 -37.37
CA CYS A 49 -6.49 -2.17 -37.63
C CYS A 49 -5.50 -3.17 -38.19
N LEU A 50 -5.39 -4.32 -37.51
CA LEU A 50 -4.53 -5.44 -37.89
C LEU A 50 -5.41 -6.63 -38.32
N ARG A 51 -5.18 -7.18 -39.50
CA ARG A 51 -5.99 -8.29 -40.05
C ARG A 51 -5.72 -9.59 -39.33
N LEU A 52 -6.75 -10.19 -38.74
CA LEU A 52 -6.62 -11.46 -38.01
C LEU A 52 -6.77 -12.67 -38.92
N LYS A 53 -7.73 -12.63 -39.85
CA LYS A 53 -8.00 -13.71 -40.84
C LYS A 53 -8.55 -13.16 -42.12
N ALA A 54 -8.49 -13.97 -43.17
CA ALA A 54 -9.09 -13.66 -44.49
C ALA A 54 -10.62 -13.58 -44.41
N GLY A 55 -11.24 -12.81 -45.30
CA GLY A 55 -12.67 -12.56 -45.33
C GLY A 55 -13.10 -11.44 -44.35
N GLY A 56 -14.39 -11.40 -44.05
CA GLY A 56 -14.97 -10.41 -43.16
C GLY A 56 -15.29 -9.05 -43.80
N PRO A 57 -15.73 -8.06 -43.01
CA PRO A 57 -16.12 -6.76 -43.51
C PRO A 57 -14.96 -6.04 -44.18
N ASN A 58 -15.23 -5.39 -45.30
CA ASN A 58 -14.26 -4.48 -45.92
C ASN A 58 -14.03 -3.27 -45.01
N LEU A 59 -12.76 -2.95 -44.85
CA LEU A 59 -12.32 -1.81 -44.05
C LEU A 59 -11.62 -0.81 -44.99
N SER A 60 -12.15 0.42 -45.01
CA SER A 60 -11.49 1.56 -45.63
C SER A 60 -10.47 2.14 -44.67
N GLY A 61 -9.27 2.42 -45.15
CA GLY A 61 -8.18 3.03 -44.38
C GLY A 61 -6.94 3.18 -45.25
N VAL A 62 -5.95 3.86 -44.72
CA VAL A 62 -4.64 4.04 -45.39
C VAL A 62 -3.76 2.85 -45.00
N PRO A 63 -3.32 2.00 -45.97
CA PRO A 63 -2.34 0.98 -45.69
C PRO A 63 -1.03 1.65 -45.22
N THR A 64 -0.58 1.26 -44.04
CA THR A 64 0.59 1.87 -43.42
C THR A 64 1.51 0.76 -42.90
N ARG A 65 2.77 0.86 -43.22
CA ARG A 65 3.80 -0.03 -42.68
C ARG A 65 4.41 0.59 -41.44
N LEU A 66 4.24 -0.05 -40.28
CA LEU A 66 4.71 0.44 -38.99
C LEU A 66 5.94 -0.34 -38.52
N LYS A 67 6.95 0.38 -38.04
CA LYS A 67 8.05 -0.23 -37.31
C LYS A 67 7.59 -0.56 -35.88
N VAL A 68 7.72 -1.81 -35.49
CA VAL A 68 7.21 -2.31 -34.20
C VAL A 68 7.93 -1.69 -33.02
N ASN A 69 9.23 -1.39 -33.12
CA ASN A 69 9.99 -0.71 -32.07
C ASN A 69 9.55 0.75 -31.82
N GLU A 70 8.92 1.40 -32.81
CA GLU A 70 8.33 2.74 -32.67
C GLU A 70 6.85 2.67 -32.17
N HIS A 71 6.16 1.55 -32.45
CA HIS A 71 4.75 1.32 -32.12
C HIS A 71 4.51 0.02 -31.34
N PRO A 72 5.26 -0.30 -30.28
CA PRO A 72 5.19 -1.57 -29.58
C PRO A 72 3.85 -1.78 -28.85
N TRP A 73 3.15 -0.70 -28.53
CA TRP A 73 1.87 -0.68 -27.85
C TRP A 73 0.78 -1.46 -28.61
N LEU A 74 0.84 -1.51 -29.96
CA LEU A 74 -0.15 -2.20 -30.78
C LEU A 74 -0.06 -3.72 -30.60
N LEU A 75 1.13 -4.30 -30.80
CA LEU A 75 1.34 -5.73 -30.61
C LEU A 75 1.30 -6.14 -29.14
N ARG A 76 1.77 -5.30 -28.23
CA ARG A 76 1.60 -5.52 -26.80
C ARG A 76 0.13 -5.69 -26.43
N ALA A 77 -0.77 -4.84 -26.91
CA ALA A 77 -2.20 -4.95 -26.67
C ALA A 77 -2.77 -6.26 -27.27
N ARG A 78 -2.28 -6.68 -28.44
CA ARG A 78 -2.70 -7.91 -29.09
C ARG A 78 -2.21 -9.16 -28.36
N ILE A 79 -1.01 -9.13 -27.75
CA ILE A 79 -0.49 -10.23 -26.93
C ILE A 79 -1.42 -10.46 -25.72
N ASP A 80 -1.89 -9.40 -25.04
CA ASP A 80 -2.85 -9.52 -23.94
C ASP A 80 -4.15 -10.23 -24.37
N ASP A 81 -4.53 -10.19 -25.66
CA ASP A 81 -5.74 -10.85 -26.18
C ASP A 81 -5.54 -12.31 -26.53
N VAL A 82 -4.35 -12.67 -26.98
CA VAL A 82 -4.12 -14.02 -27.53
C VAL A 82 -3.43 -14.96 -26.55
N ILE A 83 -2.83 -14.43 -25.48
CA ILE A 83 -2.05 -15.26 -24.55
C ILE A 83 -2.90 -16.38 -23.92
N GLU A 84 -4.21 -16.19 -23.79
CA GLU A 84 -5.14 -17.19 -23.28
C GLU A 84 -5.16 -18.45 -24.15
N ILE A 85 -4.99 -18.33 -25.46
CA ILE A 85 -4.99 -19.46 -26.41
C ILE A 85 -3.88 -20.47 -26.10
N VAL A 86 -2.77 -19.99 -25.55
CA VAL A 86 -1.63 -20.82 -25.12
C VAL A 86 -2.00 -21.68 -23.90
N PHE A 87 -2.99 -21.27 -23.13
CA PHE A 87 -3.45 -21.90 -21.90
C PHE A 87 -4.82 -22.57 -22.04
N ASP A 88 -5.05 -23.26 -23.16
CA ASP A 88 -6.29 -23.92 -23.56
C ASP A 88 -6.91 -24.87 -22.51
N ARG A 89 -6.08 -25.41 -21.60
CA ARG A 89 -6.49 -26.31 -20.50
C ARG A 89 -6.81 -25.64 -19.19
N TYR A 90 -6.71 -24.30 -19.11
CA TYR A 90 -6.91 -23.52 -17.89
C TYR A 90 -8.15 -22.64 -18.02
N THR A 91 -8.99 -22.61 -17.00
CA THR A 91 -10.13 -21.70 -16.95
C THR A 91 -9.66 -20.30 -16.63
N ALA A 92 -9.93 -19.33 -17.51
CA ALA A 92 -9.63 -17.95 -17.29
C ALA A 92 -10.48 -17.37 -16.16
N LEU A 93 -9.83 -16.79 -15.15
CA LEU A 93 -10.49 -15.92 -14.17
C LEU A 93 -10.64 -14.50 -14.72
N ARG A 94 -9.74 -14.12 -15.60
CA ARG A 94 -9.67 -12.80 -16.21
C ARG A 94 -8.91 -12.90 -17.51
N HIS A 95 -9.43 -12.22 -18.55
CA HIS A 95 -8.82 -12.26 -19.88
C HIS A 95 -7.67 -11.24 -20.03
N ARG A 96 -7.79 -10.06 -19.39
CA ARG A 96 -6.78 -8.98 -19.50
C ARG A 96 -6.47 -8.38 -18.13
N PRO A 97 -5.30 -8.62 -17.55
CA PRO A 97 -4.30 -9.60 -17.94
C PRO A 97 -4.84 -11.03 -17.81
N PHE A 98 -4.38 -11.95 -18.65
CA PHE A 98 -4.80 -13.33 -18.54
C PHE A 98 -4.43 -13.87 -17.15
N THR A 99 -5.43 -14.43 -16.48
CA THR A 99 -5.28 -14.87 -15.09
C THR A 99 -5.98 -16.21 -14.89
N PHE A 100 -5.29 -17.17 -14.27
CA PHE A 100 -5.82 -18.51 -13.98
C PHE A 100 -5.39 -19.01 -12.59
N LEU A 101 -6.03 -20.10 -12.11
CA LEU A 101 -5.70 -20.75 -10.84
C LEU A 101 -5.01 -22.09 -11.07
N SER A 102 -4.06 -22.42 -10.22
CA SER A 102 -3.58 -23.80 -10.07
C SER A 102 -4.50 -24.56 -9.11
N GLN A 103 -5.32 -25.45 -9.66
CA GLN A 103 -6.24 -26.29 -8.87
C GLN A 103 -5.51 -27.43 -8.12
N ARG A 104 -4.30 -27.78 -8.55
CA ARG A 104 -3.51 -28.90 -7.99
C ARG A 104 -2.80 -28.54 -6.70
N ASP A 105 -2.56 -27.26 -6.48
CA ASP A 105 -1.71 -26.73 -5.40
C ASP A 105 -2.58 -26.06 -4.31
N GLU A 106 -3.55 -26.79 -3.75
CA GLU A 106 -4.44 -26.28 -2.71
C GLU A 106 -3.68 -26.22 -1.37
N ILE A 107 -3.53 -25.01 -0.86
CA ILE A 107 -2.62 -24.67 0.26
C ILE A 107 -3.20 -25.09 1.61
N VAL A 108 -4.52 -24.94 1.81
CA VAL A 108 -5.16 -25.24 3.12
C VAL A 108 -5.13 -26.72 3.41
N ALA A 109 -5.42 -27.56 2.41
CA ALA A 109 -5.38 -29.02 2.58
C ALA A 109 -3.95 -29.51 2.90
N GLU A 110 -2.94 -29.00 2.20
CA GLU A 110 -1.55 -29.34 2.47
C GLU A 110 -1.11 -28.86 3.86
N ALA A 111 -1.49 -27.63 4.25
CA ALA A 111 -1.21 -27.09 5.56
C ALA A 111 -1.91 -27.85 6.67
N ALA A 112 -3.18 -28.24 6.48
CA ALA A 112 -3.95 -29.04 7.43
C ALA A 112 -3.30 -30.42 7.65
N LYS A 113 -2.86 -31.09 6.56
CA LYS A 113 -2.13 -32.36 6.63
C LYS A 113 -0.84 -32.21 7.41
N LYS A 114 -0.05 -31.17 7.11
CA LYS A 114 1.20 -30.85 7.82
C LYS A 114 0.97 -30.57 9.30
N ALA A 115 -0.06 -29.82 9.64
CA ALA A 115 -0.44 -29.47 11.00
C ALA A 115 -1.18 -30.61 11.74
N ARG A 116 -1.50 -31.71 11.07
CA ARG A 116 -2.32 -32.83 11.57
C ARG A 116 -3.68 -32.34 12.11
N LEU A 117 -4.33 -31.47 11.34
CA LEU A 117 -5.63 -30.90 11.67
C LEU A 117 -6.70 -31.47 10.76
N THR A 118 -7.84 -31.85 11.37
CA THR A 118 -9.04 -32.31 10.68
C THR A 118 -10.25 -31.57 11.22
N HIS A 119 -11.11 -31.13 10.32
CA HIS A 119 -12.43 -30.59 10.64
C HIS A 119 -13.34 -30.77 9.41
N PRO A 120 -14.61 -31.17 9.53
CA PRO A 120 -15.48 -31.41 8.37
C PRO A 120 -15.57 -30.23 7.40
N LEU A 121 -15.69 -29.00 7.92
CA LEU A 121 -15.81 -27.80 7.10
C LEU A 121 -14.46 -27.22 6.61
N LEU A 122 -13.32 -27.84 6.98
CA LEU A 122 -12.01 -27.28 6.59
C LEU A 122 -11.75 -27.40 5.09
N ALA A 123 -12.24 -28.45 4.43
CA ALA A 123 -12.11 -28.66 3.01
C ALA A 123 -12.82 -27.61 2.14
N ASP A 124 -13.80 -26.90 2.72
CA ASP A 124 -14.52 -25.83 2.03
C ASP A 124 -13.77 -24.50 2.02
N PHE A 125 -12.66 -24.41 2.76
CA PHE A 125 -11.77 -23.26 2.76
C PHE A 125 -10.52 -23.57 1.93
N GLN A 126 -10.37 -22.89 0.81
CA GLN A 126 -9.26 -23.11 -0.12
C GLN A 126 -8.43 -21.86 -0.36
N ILE A 127 -7.14 -22.02 -0.46
CA ILE A 127 -6.21 -20.98 -0.91
C ILE A 127 -5.48 -21.55 -2.13
N LEU A 128 -5.74 -20.93 -3.29
CA LEU A 128 -5.20 -21.39 -4.57
C LEU A 128 -4.18 -20.39 -5.14
N PRO A 129 -3.02 -20.85 -5.64
CA PRO A 129 -2.09 -20.00 -6.37
C PRO A 129 -2.77 -19.43 -7.62
N LYS A 130 -2.68 -18.11 -7.76
CA LYS A 130 -3.25 -17.34 -8.87
C LYS A 130 -2.13 -16.75 -9.71
N PHE A 131 -2.04 -17.18 -10.96
CA PHE A 131 -1.06 -16.70 -11.92
C PHE A 131 -1.68 -15.64 -12.82
N SER A 132 -0.92 -14.59 -13.14
CA SER A 132 -1.33 -13.61 -14.14
C SER A 132 -0.16 -13.30 -15.07
N LEU A 133 -0.46 -13.18 -16.37
CA LEU A 133 0.50 -12.82 -17.41
C LEU A 133 0.19 -11.41 -17.92
N HIS A 134 1.23 -10.57 -17.93
CA HIS A 134 1.10 -9.16 -18.26
C HIS A 134 2.07 -8.80 -19.39
N ALA A 135 1.56 -8.44 -20.56
CA ALA A 135 2.39 -7.84 -21.59
C ALA A 135 2.69 -6.37 -21.24
N LYS A 136 3.97 -6.00 -21.22
CA LYS A 136 4.44 -4.64 -20.91
C LYS A 136 5.51 -4.22 -21.90
N VAL A 137 5.50 -2.95 -22.24
CA VAL A 137 6.60 -2.31 -22.96
C VAL A 137 7.66 -1.92 -21.95
N ILE A 138 8.92 -2.22 -22.25
CA ILE A 138 10.09 -1.78 -21.50
C ILE A 138 11.08 -1.12 -22.44
N GLU A 139 11.83 -0.16 -21.93
CA GLU A 139 12.85 0.58 -22.69
C GLU A 139 14.17 0.51 -21.90
N PRO A 140 14.87 -0.64 -21.93
CA PRO A 140 16.19 -0.72 -21.31
C PRO A 140 17.15 0.28 -21.99
N ALA A 141 18.20 0.67 -21.28
CA ALA A 141 19.10 1.74 -21.72
C ALA A 141 19.77 1.46 -23.09
N GLU A 142 19.85 0.21 -23.48
CA GLU A 142 20.33 -0.23 -24.79
C GLU A 142 19.34 -1.22 -25.43
N GLY A 143 19.19 -1.09 -26.75
CA GLY A 143 18.39 -2.03 -27.55
C GLY A 143 17.00 -1.57 -27.94
N GLY A 144 16.63 -0.32 -27.68
CA GLY A 144 15.32 0.20 -28.09
C GLY A 144 14.16 -0.34 -27.26
N THR A 145 12.96 -0.10 -27.72
CA THR A 145 11.74 -0.51 -27.08
C THR A 145 11.48 -2.02 -27.28
N ARG A 146 11.24 -2.75 -26.19
CA ARG A 146 10.94 -4.20 -26.22
C ARG A 146 9.58 -4.46 -25.57
N VAL A 147 8.95 -5.55 -25.98
CA VAL A 147 7.77 -6.06 -25.29
C VAL A 147 8.19 -7.25 -24.43
N GLY A 148 7.80 -7.21 -23.16
CA GLY A 148 8.03 -8.31 -22.23
C GLY A 148 6.72 -8.91 -21.75
N LEU A 149 6.70 -10.21 -21.52
CA LEU A 149 5.60 -10.95 -20.90
C LEU A 149 5.99 -11.32 -19.47
N PHE A 150 5.34 -10.71 -18.49
CA PHE A 150 5.67 -10.81 -17.07
C PHE A 150 4.70 -11.74 -16.34
N VAL A 151 5.25 -12.66 -15.55
CA VAL A 151 4.51 -13.63 -14.73
C VAL A 151 4.38 -13.10 -13.31
N THR A 152 3.16 -12.98 -12.82
CA THR A 152 2.92 -12.63 -11.41
C THR A 152 2.19 -13.75 -10.69
N LEU A 153 2.43 -13.82 -9.37
CA LEU A 153 1.82 -14.79 -8.48
C LEU A 153 1.06 -14.09 -7.37
N GLY A 154 -0.19 -14.45 -7.19
CA GLY A 154 -1.04 -14.07 -6.07
C GLY A 154 -1.67 -15.30 -5.42
N MET A 155 -2.52 -15.06 -4.41
CA MET A 155 -3.32 -16.10 -3.78
C MET A 155 -4.79 -15.76 -3.89
N ARG A 156 -5.60 -16.75 -4.21
CA ARG A 156 -7.05 -16.66 -4.25
C ARG A 156 -7.62 -17.41 -3.06
N TYR A 157 -8.43 -16.74 -2.27
CA TYR A 157 -9.17 -17.30 -1.15
C TYR A 157 -10.58 -17.67 -1.63
N GLU A 158 -11.02 -18.90 -1.35
CA GLU A 158 -12.37 -19.41 -1.62
C GLU A 158 -12.97 -19.98 -0.36
N ALA A 159 -14.18 -19.51 0.02
CA ALA A 159 -14.94 -19.98 1.18
C ALA A 159 -16.25 -20.59 0.67
N ASN A 160 -16.24 -21.88 0.39
CA ASN A 160 -17.33 -22.61 -0.26
C ASN A 160 -18.27 -23.26 0.75
N ALA A 161 -17.94 -23.18 2.05
CA ALA A 161 -18.77 -23.74 3.11
C ALA A 161 -20.19 -23.19 3.07
N ASP A 162 -21.14 -24.03 3.38
CA ASP A 162 -22.54 -23.64 3.52
C ASP A 162 -22.71 -22.70 4.71
N ILE A 163 -23.46 -21.62 4.50
CA ILE A 163 -23.63 -20.54 5.47
C ILE A 163 -24.31 -21.04 6.75
N GLU A 164 -25.35 -21.88 6.62
CA GLU A 164 -26.05 -22.44 7.80
C GLU A 164 -25.15 -23.40 8.58
N SER A 165 -24.33 -24.18 7.88
CA SER A 165 -23.34 -25.06 8.50
C SER A 165 -22.29 -24.31 9.31
N LEU A 166 -21.86 -23.14 8.83
CA LEU A 166 -20.94 -22.28 9.55
C LEU A 166 -21.60 -21.67 10.80
N GLU A 167 -22.85 -21.20 10.68
CA GLU A 167 -23.61 -20.67 11.82
C GLU A 167 -23.79 -21.73 12.90
N LYS A 168 -24.23 -22.96 12.51
CA LYS A 168 -24.37 -24.11 13.43
C LYS A 168 -23.03 -24.49 14.08
N ALA A 169 -21.92 -24.25 13.42
CA ALA A 169 -20.58 -24.47 13.97
C ALA A 169 -20.08 -23.31 14.86
N GLY A 170 -20.92 -22.29 15.11
CA GLY A 170 -20.62 -21.18 16.01
C GLY A 170 -19.77 -20.07 15.37
N VAL A 171 -19.73 -19.99 14.04
CA VAL A 171 -19.06 -18.89 13.36
C VAL A 171 -19.93 -17.65 13.40
N ASP A 172 -19.43 -16.55 13.95
CA ASP A 172 -20.08 -15.25 13.83
C ASP A 172 -19.95 -14.73 12.39
N LEU A 173 -21.08 -14.73 11.67
CA LEU A 173 -21.19 -14.34 10.27
C LEU A 173 -21.53 -12.86 10.09
N SER A 174 -21.97 -12.17 11.16
CA SER A 174 -22.38 -10.78 11.11
C SER A 174 -21.25 -9.90 10.55
N GLY A 175 -21.60 -9.06 9.58
CA GLY A 175 -20.67 -8.15 8.93
C GLY A 175 -19.75 -8.78 7.87
N LEU A 176 -19.82 -10.09 7.59
CA LEU A 176 -19.11 -10.70 6.46
C LEU A 176 -19.86 -10.44 5.13
N TYR A 177 -19.11 -10.32 4.05
CA TYR A 177 -19.70 -10.16 2.72
C TYR A 177 -20.06 -11.50 2.10
N VAL A 178 -21.15 -11.50 1.33
CA VAL A 178 -21.62 -12.66 0.54
C VAL A 178 -21.60 -12.35 -0.95
N ILE A 179 -21.33 -13.40 -1.73
CA ILE A 179 -21.33 -13.40 -3.19
C ILE A 179 -22.33 -14.44 -3.71
N ARG A 180 -22.87 -14.21 -4.91
CA ARG A 180 -23.77 -15.18 -5.56
C ARG A 180 -23.02 -16.44 -5.97
N ARG A 181 -23.71 -17.59 -5.89
CA ARG A 181 -23.22 -18.89 -6.38
C ARG A 181 -23.50 -19.10 -7.86
N ASP A 182 -24.55 -18.52 -8.40
CA ASP A 182 -25.06 -18.68 -9.76
C ASP A 182 -24.37 -17.80 -10.81
N VAL A 183 -23.10 -17.50 -10.61
CA VAL A 183 -22.29 -16.71 -11.56
C VAL A 183 -21.31 -17.60 -12.31
N PRO A 184 -20.93 -17.24 -13.55
CA PRO A 184 -19.93 -17.98 -14.30
C PRO A 184 -18.61 -18.16 -13.56
N PRO A 185 -17.87 -19.25 -13.77
CA PRO A 185 -16.56 -19.45 -13.18
C PRO A 185 -15.65 -18.23 -13.37
N GLY A 186 -14.96 -17.85 -12.30
CA GLY A 186 -14.08 -16.68 -12.30
C GLY A 186 -14.75 -15.34 -11.99
N GLN A 187 -16.06 -15.23 -12.17
CA GLN A 187 -16.80 -14.03 -11.77
C GLN A 187 -17.18 -14.09 -10.29
N ARG A 188 -17.25 -12.93 -9.68
CA ARG A 188 -17.77 -12.74 -8.30
C ARG A 188 -18.76 -11.59 -8.34
N ARG A 189 -20.01 -11.88 -7.99
CA ARG A 189 -21.03 -10.85 -7.81
C ARG A 189 -21.31 -10.67 -6.34
N LEU A 190 -20.87 -9.56 -5.80
CA LEU A 190 -21.13 -9.17 -4.42
C LEU A 190 -22.63 -8.88 -4.27
N VAL A 191 -23.26 -9.41 -3.21
CA VAL A 191 -24.69 -9.25 -2.93
C VAL A 191 -24.92 -8.25 -1.82
N GLY A 192 -24.15 -8.36 -0.76
CA GLY A 192 -24.28 -7.49 0.40
C GLY A 192 -23.47 -8.00 1.59
N ARG A 193 -23.76 -7.45 2.74
CA ARG A 193 -23.11 -7.76 4.01
C ARG A 193 -24.11 -8.41 4.93
N ILE A 194 -23.76 -9.54 5.56
CA ILE A 194 -24.65 -10.25 6.47
C ILE A 194 -24.94 -9.37 7.68
N ASP A 195 -26.23 -9.17 7.97
CA ASP A 195 -26.70 -8.64 9.25
C ASP A 195 -26.98 -9.79 10.21
N HIS A 196 -27.92 -10.69 9.85
CA HIS A 196 -28.23 -11.91 10.57
C HIS A 196 -28.85 -12.98 9.65
N LEU A 197 -28.99 -14.19 10.16
CA LEU A 197 -29.70 -15.29 9.49
C LEU A 197 -31.03 -15.56 10.17
N ALA A 198 -32.10 -15.77 9.39
CA ALA A 198 -33.40 -16.19 9.90
C ALA A 198 -34.18 -16.95 8.83
N GLY A 199 -34.77 -18.12 9.21
CA GLY A 199 -35.70 -18.88 8.36
C GLY A 199 -35.11 -19.34 7.01
N GLY A 200 -33.81 -19.67 6.92
CA GLY A 200 -33.14 -20.05 5.67
C GLY A 200 -32.81 -18.88 4.75
N LEU A 201 -32.94 -17.65 5.25
CA LEU A 201 -32.62 -16.40 4.55
C LEU A 201 -31.44 -15.69 5.23
N VAL A 202 -30.60 -15.09 4.41
CA VAL A 202 -29.59 -14.12 4.82
C VAL A 202 -30.21 -12.74 4.76
N HIS A 203 -30.32 -12.07 5.89
CA HIS A 203 -30.67 -10.66 5.97
C HIS A 203 -29.43 -9.82 5.76
N LEU A 204 -29.50 -8.86 4.84
CA LEU A 204 -28.35 -8.11 4.38
C LEU A 204 -28.45 -6.64 4.77
N SER A 205 -27.42 -6.13 5.37
CA SER A 205 -27.08 -4.71 5.33
C SER A 205 -26.27 -4.43 4.08
N GLU A 206 -26.37 -3.23 3.51
CA GLU A 206 -25.61 -2.85 2.30
C GLU A 206 -25.94 -3.73 1.07
N ALA A 207 -27.19 -4.13 0.89
CA ALA A 207 -27.61 -5.00 -0.19
C ALA A 207 -27.58 -4.31 -1.57
N THR A 208 -27.22 -5.08 -2.62
CA THR A 208 -27.27 -4.60 -4.02
C THR A 208 -28.58 -4.91 -4.71
N ASP A 209 -29.23 -6.03 -4.37
CA ASP A 209 -30.38 -6.59 -5.10
C ASP A 209 -31.48 -7.09 -4.12
N GLY A 210 -31.79 -6.33 -3.08
CA GLY A 210 -32.80 -6.70 -2.07
C GLY A 210 -32.20 -7.05 -0.71
N GLU A 211 -32.95 -6.82 0.36
CA GLU A 211 -32.48 -6.93 1.74
C GLU A 211 -32.39 -8.38 2.25
N THR A 212 -32.93 -9.34 1.52
CA THR A 212 -32.89 -10.76 1.87
C THR A 212 -32.58 -11.65 0.68
N ILE A 213 -31.86 -12.75 0.93
CA ILE A 213 -31.54 -13.75 -0.09
C ILE A 213 -31.46 -15.15 0.57
N ALA A 214 -31.84 -16.21 -0.16
CA ALA A 214 -31.75 -17.55 0.33
C ALA A 214 -30.29 -17.94 0.66
N THR A 215 -30.06 -18.63 1.79
CA THR A 215 -28.75 -19.12 2.21
C THR A 215 -28.08 -19.98 1.12
N SER A 216 -28.86 -20.79 0.40
CA SER A 216 -28.38 -21.66 -0.68
C SER A 216 -27.91 -20.92 -1.94
N ALA A 217 -28.40 -19.70 -2.16
CA ALA A 217 -28.06 -18.90 -3.36
C ALA A 217 -26.73 -18.12 -3.23
N VAL A 218 -26.17 -18.09 -2.02
CA VAL A 218 -24.97 -17.30 -1.72
C VAL A 218 -23.92 -18.12 -0.98
N GLN A 219 -22.69 -17.61 -1.00
CA GLN A 219 -21.57 -18.10 -0.19
C GLN A 219 -20.78 -16.91 0.35
N LEU A 220 -19.98 -17.13 1.38
CA LEU A 220 -19.09 -16.10 1.92
C LEU A 220 -18.09 -15.65 0.86
N GLU A 221 -17.82 -14.37 0.80
CA GLU A 221 -16.69 -13.87 0.01
C GLU A 221 -15.37 -14.40 0.60
N GLY A 222 -14.57 -15.09 -0.24
CA GLY A 222 -13.24 -15.54 0.16
C GLY A 222 -12.29 -14.35 0.35
N SER A 223 -12.12 -13.96 1.58
CA SER A 223 -11.22 -12.88 2.03
C SER A 223 -10.37 -13.35 3.21
N LEU A 224 -9.29 -12.62 3.52
CA LEU A 224 -8.47 -12.91 4.70
C LEU A 224 -9.30 -12.78 6.01
N GLU A 225 -10.24 -11.84 6.04
CA GLU A 225 -11.15 -11.65 7.19
C GLU A 225 -12.06 -12.86 7.38
N THR A 226 -12.75 -13.28 6.31
CA THR A 226 -13.62 -14.47 6.31
C THR A 226 -12.86 -15.71 6.80
N PHE A 227 -11.68 -15.96 6.23
CA PHE A 227 -10.83 -17.09 6.63
C PHE A 227 -10.41 -17.01 8.11
N SER A 228 -9.91 -15.85 8.52
CA SER A 228 -9.42 -15.66 9.88
C SER A 228 -10.53 -15.84 10.91
N ARG A 229 -11.73 -15.31 10.66
CA ARG A 229 -12.89 -15.38 11.54
C ARG A 229 -13.44 -16.81 11.59
N SER A 230 -13.73 -17.40 10.44
CA SER A 230 -14.30 -18.74 10.35
C SER A 230 -13.34 -19.81 10.90
N LEU A 231 -12.10 -19.84 10.43
CA LEU A 231 -11.15 -20.88 10.87
C LEU A 231 -10.76 -20.74 12.35
N ARG A 232 -10.79 -19.53 12.91
CA ARG A 232 -10.57 -19.34 14.35
C ARG A 232 -11.74 -19.88 15.17
N ALA A 233 -12.97 -19.68 14.74
CA ALA A 233 -14.14 -20.25 15.38
C ALA A 233 -14.14 -21.80 15.32
N LEU A 234 -13.86 -22.36 14.13
CA LEU A 234 -13.85 -23.82 13.91
C LEU A 234 -12.72 -24.55 14.64
N LEU A 235 -11.55 -23.94 14.78
CA LEU A 235 -10.34 -24.61 15.29
C LEU A 235 -9.90 -24.13 16.68
N GLY A 236 -10.48 -23.05 17.20
CA GLY A 236 -10.13 -22.49 18.51
C GLY A 236 -8.64 -22.22 18.65
N ASN A 237 -8.04 -22.73 19.71
CA ASN A 237 -6.61 -22.58 20.01
C ASN A 237 -5.68 -23.19 18.95
N ARG A 238 -6.18 -24.11 18.11
CA ARG A 238 -5.41 -24.77 17.05
C ARG A 238 -5.32 -23.94 15.77
N TYR A 239 -6.07 -22.84 15.66
CA TYR A 239 -5.99 -21.93 14.50
C TYR A 239 -4.57 -21.39 14.28
N GLY A 240 -3.84 -21.07 15.36
CA GLY A 240 -2.45 -20.60 15.26
C GLY A 240 -1.54 -21.58 14.51
N THR A 241 -1.66 -22.87 14.81
CA THR A 241 -0.91 -23.95 14.17
C THR A 241 -1.22 -24.06 12.68
N LEU A 242 -2.51 -23.98 12.30
CA LEU A 242 -2.91 -23.99 10.89
C LEU A 242 -2.38 -22.78 10.14
N ARG A 243 -2.46 -21.59 10.70
CA ARG A 243 -1.96 -20.34 10.10
C ARG A 243 -0.46 -20.42 9.82
N ASP A 244 0.31 -20.89 10.80
CA ASP A 244 1.76 -21.03 10.64
C ASP A 244 2.10 -22.08 9.57
N ALA A 245 1.36 -23.18 9.49
CA ALA A 245 1.49 -24.16 8.41
C ALA A 245 1.10 -23.58 7.03
N ILE A 246 0.06 -22.75 6.94
CA ILE A 246 -0.30 -22.03 5.70
C ILE A 246 0.84 -21.10 5.27
N ASP A 247 1.44 -20.34 6.19
CA ASP A 247 2.57 -19.47 5.89
C ASP A 247 3.76 -20.28 5.32
N GLU A 248 4.04 -21.46 5.86
CA GLU A 248 5.11 -22.34 5.38
C GLU A 248 4.81 -22.96 4.00
N VAL A 249 3.57 -23.39 3.74
CA VAL A 249 3.20 -23.93 2.42
C VAL A 249 3.21 -22.81 1.37
N GLN A 250 2.71 -21.63 1.70
CA GLN A 250 2.79 -20.47 0.79
C GLN A 250 4.23 -20.04 0.47
N ALA A 251 5.17 -20.28 1.38
CA ALA A 251 6.58 -19.99 1.15
C ALA A 251 7.14 -20.75 -0.07
N ASN A 252 6.65 -21.97 -0.35
CA ASN A 252 7.02 -22.77 -1.53
C ASN A 252 6.66 -22.11 -2.88
N PHE A 253 5.92 -21.02 -2.86
CA PHE A 253 5.54 -20.24 -4.04
C PHE A 253 6.15 -18.83 -4.03
N ARG A 254 6.34 -18.24 -2.86
CA ARG A 254 6.62 -16.79 -2.69
C ARG A 254 8.07 -16.46 -2.34
N LEU A 255 8.85 -17.44 -1.86
CA LEU A 255 10.27 -17.23 -1.59
C LEU A 255 11.02 -16.96 -2.89
N GLY A 256 12.11 -16.18 -2.82
CA GLY A 256 12.92 -15.84 -3.99
C GLY A 256 13.23 -17.05 -4.88
N PRO A 257 13.89 -18.10 -4.38
CA PRO A 257 14.22 -19.28 -5.20
C PRO A 257 12.98 -20.06 -5.72
N ALA A 258 11.92 -20.12 -4.91
CA ALA A 258 10.70 -20.82 -5.31
C ALA A 258 9.97 -20.08 -6.44
N PHE A 259 9.83 -18.77 -6.31
CA PHE A 259 9.21 -17.92 -7.33
C PHE A 259 10.07 -17.86 -8.60
N ASP A 260 11.37 -17.78 -8.46
CA ASP A 260 12.34 -17.84 -9.56
C ASP A 260 12.15 -19.13 -10.39
N GLY A 261 12.14 -20.28 -9.72
CA GLY A 261 11.87 -21.57 -10.37
C GLY A 261 10.48 -21.68 -11.02
N ILE A 262 9.47 -21.00 -10.47
CA ILE A 262 8.14 -20.91 -11.11
C ILE A 262 8.23 -20.07 -12.39
N VAL A 263 8.91 -18.94 -12.37
CA VAL A 263 9.12 -18.08 -13.54
C VAL A 263 9.83 -18.88 -14.65
N GLU A 264 10.91 -19.59 -14.33
CA GLU A 264 11.64 -20.39 -15.32
C GLU A 264 10.76 -21.49 -15.96
N ARG A 265 10.04 -22.27 -15.16
CA ARG A 265 9.11 -23.30 -15.70
C ARG A 265 8.02 -22.69 -16.57
N MET A 266 7.52 -21.51 -16.22
CA MET A 266 6.56 -20.78 -17.05
C MET A 266 7.18 -20.36 -18.39
N GLY A 267 8.41 -19.86 -18.38
CA GLY A 267 9.14 -19.50 -19.59
C GLY A 267 9.37 -20.71 -20.51
N GLU A 268 9.80 -21.85 -19.95
CA GLU A 268 9.95 -23.09 -20.70
C GLU A 268 8.63 -23.55 -21.34
N PHE A 269 7.52 -23.47 -20.60
CA PHE A 269 6.19 -23.76 -21.10
C PHE A 269 5.81 -22.87 -22.28
N LEU A 270 5.98 -21.55 -22.11
CA LEU A 270 5.66 -20.56 -23.13
C LEU A 270 6.52 -20.70 -24.39
N ARG A 271 7.82 -20.96 -24.25
CA ARG A 271 8.74 -21.22 -25.39
C ARG A 271 8.31 -22.46 -26.18
N ARG A 272 7.91 -23.52 -25.50
CA ARG A 272 7.40 -24.74 -26.17
C ARG A 272 6.10 -24.50 -26.94
N LYS A 273 5.31 -23.52 -26.57
CA LYS A 273 4.05 -23.13 -27.22
C LYS A 273 4.25 -22.05 -28.30
N SER A 274 5.46 -21.52 -28.44
CA SER A 274 5.81 -20.55 -29.50
C SER A 274 6.06 -21.25 -30.85
N PRO A 275 5.81 -20.59 -31.98
CA PRO A 275 5.29 -19.21 -32.11
C PRO A 275 3.79 -19.10 -31.82
N VAL A 276 3.37 -17.91 -31.35
CA VAL A 276 1.96 -17.58 -31.16
C VAL A 276 1.50 -16.61 -32.24
N SER A 277 0.44 -16.96 -32.95
CA SER A 277 -0.11 -16.11 -34.01
C SER A 277 -0.82 -14.92 -33.41
N LEU A 278 -0.35 -13.70 -33.71
CA LEU A 278 -0.97 -12.45 -33.31
C LEU A 278 -1.99 -11.95 -34.35
N ALA A 279 -1.68 -12.14 -35.64
CA ALA A 279 -2.50 -11.74 -36.76
C ALA A 279 -2.08 -12.49 -38.01
N GLN A 280 -2.74 -12.27 -39.14
CA GLN A 280 -2.37 -12.87 -40.40
C GLN A 280 -0.94 -12.50 -40.81
N GLY A 281 -0.04 -13.46 -40.81
CA GLY A 281 1.38 -13.25 -41.15
C GLY A 281 2.20 -12.56 -40.02
N VAL A 282 1.64 -12.39 -38.84
CA VAL A 282 2.31 -11.76 -37.68
C VAL A 282 2.37 -12.77 -36.55
N GLU A 283 3.55 -13.21 -36.19
CA GLU A 283 3.80 -14.16 -35.11
C GLU A 283 4.67 -13.51 -34.01
N ALA A 284 4.51 -14.02 -32.80
CA ALA A 284 5.35 -13.70 -31.65
C ALA A 284 6.05 -14.97 -31.15
N ARG A 285 7.31 -14.87 -30.76
CA ARG A 285 8.05 -15.93 -30.08
C ARG A 285 8.43 -15.48 -28.68
N ILE A 286 8.41 -16.41 -27.75
CA ILE A 286 8.88 -16.12 -26.39
C ILE A 286 10.38 -16.41 -26.35
N GLY A 287 11.15 -15.35 -26.21
CA GLY A 287 12.61 -15.37 -26.13
C GLY A 287 13.14 -15.64 -24.74
N GLU A 288 14.32 -15.11 -24.49
CA GLU A 288 15.03 -15.31 -23.23
C GLU A 288 14.42 -14.49 -22.07
N ARG A 289 14.80 -14.88 -20.87
CA ARG A 289 14.42 -14.15 -19.67
C ARG A 289 15.01 -12.74 -19.68
N LEU A 290 14.19 -11.75 -19.35
CA LEU A 290 14.61 -10.37 -19.32
C LEU A 290 15.59 -10.12 -18.18
N ALA A 291 16.72 -9.51 -18.52
CA ALA A 291 17.73 -9.02 -17.60
C ALA A 291 17.97 -7.54 -17.81
N ILE A 292 18.31 -6.84 -16.72
CA ILE A 292 18.79 -5.46 -16.77
C ILE A 292 20.25 -5.49 -16.37
N GLU A 293 21.11 -5.08 -17.31
CA GLU A 293 22.55 -5.11 -17.17
C GLU A 293 23.15 -3.73 -17.45
N ASN A 294 24.33 -3.51 -16.90
CA ASN A 294 25.10 -2.31 -17.20
C ASN A 294 25.95 -2.55 -18.44
N HIS A 295 25.91 -1.66 -19.40
CA HIS A 295 26.65 -1.77 -20.66
C HIS A 295 27.54 -0.55 -20.89
N GLY A 296 28.84 -0.76 -21.00
CA GLY A 296 29.82 0.30 -21.21
C GLY A 296 29.72 1.40 -20.14
N ASN A 297 29.56 2.64 -20.57
CA ASN A 297 29.43 3.80 -19.67
C ASN A 297 27.98 4.07 -19.20
N ARG A 298 27.01 3.24 -19.61
CA ARG A 298 25.59 3.43 -19.23
C ARG A 298 25.23 2.51 -18.08
N THR A 299 24.85 3.14 -16.96
CA THR A 299 24.40 2.44 -15.77
C THR A 299 22.89 2.25 -15.82
N SER A 300 22.44 1.00 -15.98
CA SER A 300 21.03 0.62 -15.99
C SER A 300 20.58 0.07 -14.63
N VAL A 301 21.50 -0.46 -13.83
CA VAL A 301 21.27 -0.91 -12.46
C VAL A 301 22.39 -0.37 -11.58
N TYR A 302 22.00 0.27 -10.49
CA TYR A 302 22.94 0.76 -9.48
C TYR A 302 22.34 0.66 -8.08
N VAL A 303 23.18 0.73 -7.07
CA VAL A 303 22.77 0.71 -5.67
C VAL A 303 23.05 2.05 -5.05
N VAL A 304 22.02 2.72 -4.57
CA VAL A 304 22.14 3.95 -3.79
C VAL A 304 22.78 3.61 -2.44
N PRO A 305 23.75 4.40 -1.96
CA PRO A 305 24.32 4.24 -0.64
C PRO A 305 23.24 4.17 0.46
N SER A 306 23.55 3.50 1.56
CA SER A 306 22.61 3.41 2.69
C SER A 306 22.21 4.80 3.17
N VAL A 307 20.91 5.01 3.36
CA VAL A 307 20.37 6.28 3.85
C VAL A 307 20.98 6.62 5.20
N GLU A 308 21.54 7.82 5.34
CA GLU A 308 22.01 8.37 6.60
C GLU A 308 20.92 9.20 7.27
N TYR A 309 20.68 8.91 8.54
CA TYR A 309 19.78 9.66 9.41
C TYR A 309 20.52 10.83 10.04
N VAL A 310 19.91 12.00 10.01
CA VAL A 310 20.47 13.26 10.50
C VAL A 310 19.76 13.68 11.79
N PHE A 311 20.53 14.06 12.83
CA PHE A 311 20.06 14.33 14.18
C PHE A 311 20.38 15.76 14.67
N ASP A 312 20.76 16.65 13.77
CA ASP A 312 20.93 18.07 14.06
C ASP A 312 20.74 18.91 12.78
N ARG A 313 20.44 20.19 12.97
CA ARG A 313 20.23 21.13 11.84
C ARG A 313 21.50 21.44 11.06
N ALA A 314 22.66 21.26 11.68
CA ALA A 314 23.94 21.45 11.01
C ALA A 314 24.34 20.27 10.10
N GLY A 315 23.58 19.16 10.16
CA GLY A 315 23.90 17.94 9.40
C GLY A 315 25.17 17.22 9.88
N SER A 316 25.70 17.57 11.05
CA SER A 316 26.95 17.05 11.58
C SER A 316 26.77 15.71 12.32
N LYS A 317 25.59 15.45 12.89
CA LYS A 317 25.27 14.25 13.64
C LYS A 317 24.52 13.27 12.75
N ARG A 318 25.26 12.32 12.21
CA ARG A 318 24.74 11.33 11.24
C ARG A 318 24.89 9.91 11.78
N HIS A 319 23.96 9.03 11.43
CA HIS A 319 24.03 7.62 11.78
C HIS A 319 23.24 6.75 10.78
N ARG A 320 23.72 5.53 10.48
CA ARG A 320 23.04 4.58 9.59
C ARG A 320 21.82 3.89 10.19
N TYR A 321 21.69 3.90 11.51
CA TYR A 321 20.56 3.28 12.22
C TYR A 321 19.82 4.34 13.03
N ALA A 322 18.53 4.54 12.75
CA ALA A 322 17.72 5.58 13.35
C ALA A 322 17.70 5.53 14.89
N TRP A 323 17.50 4.33 15.46
CA TRP A 323 17.43 4.19 16.91
C TRP A 323 18.78 4.45 17.61
N GLN A 324 19.86 3.93 17.05
CA GLN A 324 21.18 4.16 17.60
C GLN A 324 21.58 5.65 17.52
N GLY A 325 21.22 6.32 16.44
CA GLY A 325 21.42 7.75 16.31
C GLY A 325 20.64 8.55 17.36
N LEU A 326 19.39 8.19 17.66
CA LEU A 326 18.60 8.79 18.75
C LEU A 326 19.26 8.60 20.11
N LEU A 327 19.78 7.41 20.39
CA LEU A 327 20.49 7.13 21.66
C LEU A 327 21.78 7.97 21.78
N ASN A 328 22.52 8.12 20.69
CA ASN A 328 23.81 8.83 20.69
C ASN A 328 23.66 10.36 20.71
N TYR A 329 22.69 10.89 19.95
CA TYR A 329 22.61 12.32 19.65
C TYR A 329 21.34 12.99 20.18
N GLY A 330 20.30 12.20 20.47
CA GLY A 330 18.93 12.68 20.71
C GLY A 330 18.20 13.05 19.41
N PRO A 331 16.98 13.62 19.51
CA PRO A 331 16.18 13.98 18.34
C PRO A 331 16.76 15.19 17.59
N TYR A 332 16.44 15.28 16.30
CA TYR A 332 16.87 16.34 15.38
C TYR A 332 16.60 17.76 15.91
N ASP A 333 15.44 17.97 16.51
CA ASP A 333 15.01 19.25 17.06
C ASP A 333 15.23 19.38 18.58
N ARG A 334 16.16 18.60 19.15
CA ARG A 334 16.41 18.54 20.59
C ARG A 334 16.50 19.92 21.27
N THR A 335 17.14 20.88 20.62
CA THR A 335 17.34 22.24 21.17
C THR A 335 16.12 23.13 20.99
N THR A 336 15.32 22.94 19.96
CA THR A 336 14.21 23.80 19.55
C THR A 336 12.83 23.23 19.91
N PHE A 337 12.76 21.98 20.36
CA PHE A 337 11.50 21.34 20.76
C PHE A 337 10.91 22.05 21.99
N ALA A 338 9.71 22.60 21.85
CA ALA A 338 9.11 23.47 22.86
C ALA A 338 8.54 22.72 24.08
N LYS A 339 7.98 21.50 23.87
CA LYS A 339 7.26 20.76 24.92
C LYS A 339 8.20 19.88 25.75
N LYS A 340 9.04 20.48 26.56
CA LYS A 340 10.03 19.74 27.37
C LYS A 340 9.42 18.92 28.51
N SER A 341 8.27 19.29 29.00
CA SER A 341 7.53 18.60 30.07
C SER A 341 6.10 18.29 29.59
N PRO A 342 5.93 17.36 28.64
CA PRO A 342 4.62 17.07 28.08
C PRO A 342 3.71 16.38 29.11
N ARG A 343 2.43 16.74 29.10
CA ARG A 343 1.37 16.15 29.90
C ARG A 343 0.58 15.14 29.05
N ILE A 344 0.66 13.86 29.44
CA ILE A 344 0.13 12.73 28.65
C ILE A 344 -0.94 12.02 29.46
N LEU A 345 -2.19 12.09 29.01
CA LEU A 345 -3.32 11.41 29.65
C LEU A 345 -3.37 9.94 29.26
N ILE A 346 -3.42 9.07 30.25
CA ILE A 346 -3.53 7.61 30.07
C ILE A 346 -4.93 7.17 30.42
N VAL A 347 -5.70 6.72 29.44
CA VAL A 347 -7.05 6.14 29.64
C VAL A 347 -6.92 4.62 29.58
N TYR A 348 -7.31 3.90 30.64
CA TYR A 348 -7.06 2.48 30.75
C TYR A 348 -8.10 1.76 31.63
N PRO A 349 -8.37 0.44 31.41
CA PRO A 349 -9.24 -0.35 32.30
C PRO A 349 -8.69 -0.38 33.73
N ALA A 350 -9.49 -0.01 34.71
CA ALA A 350 -9.05 0.03 36.12
C ALA A 350 -8.47 -1.30 36.63
N THR A 351 -8.97 -2.44 36.07
CA THR A 351 -8.47 -3.78 36.40
C THR A 351 -7.02 -4.03 35.94
N ALA A 352 -6.48 -3.18 35.07
CA ALA A 352 -5.11 -3.29 34.55
C ALA A 352 -4.11 -2.31 35.19
N GLU A 353 -4.51 -1.59 36.24
CA GLU A 353 -3.74 -0.49 36.83
C GLU A 353 -2.27 -0.84 37.12
N GLY A 354 -1.98 -1.88 37.88
CA GLY A 354 -0.61 -2.26 38.24
C GLY A 354 0.27 -2.63 37.03
N LYS A 355 -0.34 -3.22 35.98
CA LYS A 355 0.36 -3.53 34.73
C LYS A 355 0.64 -2.27 33.91
N VAL A 356 -0.32 -1.37 33.86
CA VAL A 356 -0.18 -0.05 33.20
C VAL A 356 0.90 0.78 33.90
N GLU A 357 0.96 0.79 35.23
CA GLU A 357 2.01 1.49 35.99
C GLU A 357 3.42 0.94 35.65
N THR A 358 3.55 -0.39 35.60
CA THR A 358 4.82 -1.03 35.21
C THR A 358 5.22 -0.65 33.78
N PHE A 359 4.25 -0.66 32.84
CA PHE A 359 4.47 -0.25 31.46
C PHE A 359 4.88 1.22 31.34
N LEU A 360 4.20 2.12 32.05
CA LEU A 360 4.51 3.55 32.03
C LEU A 360 5.87 3.86 32.65
N LYS A 361 6.25 3.14 33.71
CA LYS A 361 7.60 3.23 34.28
C LYS A 361 8.65 2.81 33.24
N ALA A 362 8.42 1.69 32.54
CA ALA A 362 9.32 1.22 31.48
C ALA A 362 9.36 2.22 30.30
N LEU A 363 8.22 2.82 29.93
CA LEU A 363 8.18 3.86 28.89
C LEU A 363 8.98 5.10 29.32
N ARG A 364 8.81 5.58 30.53
CA ARG A 364 9.46 6.79 31.03
C ARG A 364 10.98 6.59 31.22
N ASP A 365 11.35 5.52 31.93
CA ASP A 365 12.71 5.33 32.47
C ASP A 365 13.56 4.34 31.67
N GLY A 366 12.92 3.53 30.83
CA GLY A 366 13.56 2.45 30.04
C GLY A 366 13.33 1.07 30.64
N VAL A 367 13.77 0.06 29.87
CA VAL A 367 13.72 -1.35 30.28
C VAL A 367 15.05 -1.73 30.91
N PRO A 368 15.06 -2.26 32.14
CA PRO A 368 16.32 -2.54 32.85
C PRO A 368 17.13 -3.66 32.19
N PRO A 369 18.43 -3.75 32.48
CA PRO A 369 19.30 -4.84 32.04
C PRO A 369 18.71 -6.22 32.38
N PRO A 370 18.98 -7.26 31.55
CA PRO A 370 19.97 -7.29 30.48
C PRO A 370 19.51 -6.70 29.14
N GLN A 371 18.31 -6.11 29.07
CA GLN A 371 17.73 -5.55 27.84
C GLN A 371 18.46 -4.26 27.44
N ARG A 372 18.88 -4.16 26.16
CA ARG A 372 19.64 -3.02 25.63
C ARG A 372 18.87 -2.21 24.57
N GLY A 373 17.70 -2.68 24.17
CA GLY A 373 16.93 -2.04 23.09
C GLY A 373 16.30 -0.70 23.50
N PHE A 374 15.88 -0.54 24.77
CA PHE A 374 15.27 0.69 25.26
C PHE A 374 15.83 1.08 26.64
N PRO A 375 17.14 1.40 26.72
CA PRO A 375 17.84 1.52 28.01
C PRO A 375 17.59 2.84 28.75
N THR A 376 17.24 3.92 28.03
CA THR A 376 17.21 5.29 28.56
C THR A 376 15.80 5.86 28.72
N GLY A 377 14.77 5.14 28.26
CA GLY A 377 13.40 5.56 28.32
C GLY A 377 13.06 6.79 27.45
N PHE A 378 11.78 7.16 27.44
CA PHE A 378 11.27 8.28 26.65
C PHE A 378 11.86 9.62 27.07
N ALA A 379 11.92 9.88 28.38
CA ALA A 379 12.40 11.16 28.90
C ALA A 379 13.82 11.46 28.44
N LYS A 380 14.76 10.57 28.73
CA LYS A 380 16.19 10.80 28.46
C LYS A 380 16.52 10.72 26.96
N THR A 381 15.92 9.77 26.23
CA THR A 381 16.16 9.62 24.78
C THR A 381 15.79 10.87 24.01
N PHE A 382 14.66 11.49 24.35
CA PHE A 382 14.16 12.68 23.64
C PHE A 382 14.51 14.01 24.32
N GLY A 383 15.30 13.99 25.39
CA GLY A 383 15.74 15.21 26.11
C GLY A 383 14.58 15.97 26.74
N LEU A 384 13.59 15.24 27.26
CA LEU A 384 12.49 15.80 28.02
C LEU A 384 12.90 16.00 29.49
N LEU A 385 12.39 17.04 30.13
CA LEU A 385 12.70 17.36 31.53
C LEU A 385 11.85 16.50 32.47
N ASN A 386 10.54 16.63 32.37
CA ASN A 386 9.61 15.92 33.25
C ASN A 386 8.32 15.58 32.47
N PRO A 387 8.30 14.47 31.68
CA PRO A 387 7.06 14.01 31.09
C PRO A 387 6.10 13.48 32.15
N GLU A 388 4.93 14.10 32.25
CA GLU A 388 3.91 13.77 33.23
C GLU A 388 2.87 12.81 32.63
N PHE A 389 2.68 11.65 33.29
CA PHE A 389 1.67 10.68 32.88
C PHE A 389 0.47 10.75 33.84
N LEU A 390 -0.63 11.28 33.34
CA LEU A 390 -1.87 11.50 34.09
C LEU A 390 -2.79 10.28 33.98
N ARG A 391 -3.44 9.89 35.08
CA ARG A 391 -4.22 8.64 35.18
C ARG A 391 -5.71 8.88 34.99
N CYS A 392 -6.33 8.13 34.08
CA CYS A 392 -7.76 8.08 33.86
C CYS A 392 -8.23 6.61 33.85
N PRO A 393 -8.45 5.99 35.02
CA PRO A 393 -8.92 4.62 35.10
C PRO A 393 -10.39 4.53 34.69
N VAL A 394 -10.70 3.56 33.83
CA VAL A 394 -12.04 3.26 33.33
C VAL A 394 -12.59 2.05 34.05
N ARG A 395 -13.70 2.19 34.76
CA ARG A 395 -14.38 1.08 35.44
C ARG A 395 -15.35 0.42 34.46
N LEU A 396 -14.98 -0.75 34.01
CA LEU A 396 -15.85 -1.59 33.15
C LEU A 396 -16.78 -2.41 34.05
N THR A 397 -18.07 -2.10 34.05
CA THR A 397 -19.09 -2.80 34.81
C THR A 397 -19.86 -3.75 33.90
N GLY A 398 -19.77 -5.06 34.19
CA GLY A 398 -20.50 -6.09 33.45
C GLY A 398 -19.93 -6.49 32.09
N SER A 399 -20.56 -7.50 31.48
CA SER A 399 -20.19 -8.02 30.15
C SER A 399 -20.81 -7.25 28.99
N ASN A 400 -21.32 -6.04 29.18
CA ASN A 400 -22.00 -5.25 28.15
C ASN A 400 -20.97 -4.67 27.17
N ILE A 401 -20.67 -5.43 26.13
CA ILE A 401 -19.80 -5.02 25.02
C ILE A 401 -20.37 -3.79 24.30
N GLU A 402 -21.70 -3.66 24.26
CA GLU A 402 -22.41 -2.58 23.54
C GLU A 402 -22.23 -1.17 24.13
N SER A 403 -21.78 -1.05 25.37
CA SER A 403 -21.59 0.27 26.02
C SER A 403 -20.12 0.61 26.35
N VAL A 404 -19.17 -0.23 25.99
CA VAL A 404 -17.77 -0.06 26.38
C VAL A 404 -17.19 1.25 25.82
N GLU A 405 -17.48 1.58 24.58
CA GLU A 405 -17.02 2.83 23.95
C GLU A 405 -17.57 4.08 24.68
N GLY A 406 -18.83 3.99 25.15
CA GLY A 406 -19.48 5.07 25.91
C GLY A 406 -18.77 5.31 27.26
N ILE A 407 -18.43 4.24 27.97
CA ILE A 407 -17.75 4.29 29.27
C ILE A 407 -16.36 4.94 29.12
N TYR A 408 -15.57 4.54 28.12
CA TYR A 408 -14.25 5.15 27.87
C TYR A 408 -14.37 6.62 27.51
N ARG A 409 -15.34 6.99 26.65
CA ARG A 409 -15.57 8.37 26.24
C ARG A 409 -16.00 9.23 27.43
N GLN A 410 -16.91 8.76 28.27
CA GLN A 410 -17.40 9.46 29.45
C GLN A 410 -16.28 9.69 30.47
N ALA A 411 -15.46 8.68 30.75
CA ALA A 411 -14.32 8.82 31.65
C ALA A 411 -13.32 9.86 31.14
N ALA A 412 -13.00 9.83 29.84
CA ALA A 412 -12.11 10.83 29.23
C ALA A 412 -12.71 12.23 29.26
N SER A 413 -14.01 12.41 28.95
CA SER A 413 -14.69 13.70 29.02
C SER A 413 -14.68 14.28 30.43
N ALA A 414 -15.06 13.48 31.44
CA ALA A 414 -15.08 13.89 32.84
C ALA A 414 -13.69 14.28 33.38
N TYR A 415 -12.62 13.65 32.83
CA TYR A 415 -11.26 14.06 33.15
C TYR A 415 -10.93 15.42 32.53
N LEU A 416 -11.24 15.63 31.25
CA LEU A 416 -10.94 16.85 30.50
C LEU A 416 -11.72 18.07 30.98
N GLU A 417 -12.90 17.87 31.56
CA GLU A 417 -13.66 18.94 32.24
C GLU A 417 -12.92 19.49 33.47
N LYS A 418 -12.16 18.62 34.15
CA LYS A 418 -11.36 19.04 35.34
C LYS A 418 -10.01 19.60 34.96
N ASP A 419 -9.38 19.04 33.91
CA ASP A 419 -8.05 19.41 33.46
C ASP A 419 -7.93 19.27 31.96
N SER A 420 -7.98 20.38 31.24
CA SER A 420 -7.89 20.43 29.77
C SER A 420 -6.46 20.62 29.24
N THR A 421 -5.46 20.72 30.12
CA THR A 421 -4.06 21.03 29.73
C THR A 421 -3.29 19.76 29.33
N ILE A 422 -3.80 19.02 28.37
CA ILE A 422 -3.25 17.75 27.91
C ILE A 422 -2.58 17.95 26.55
N ASP A 423 -1.33 17.46 26.41
CA ASP A 423 -0.56 17.53 25.15
C ASP A 423 -0.77 16.32 24.23
N ALA A 424 -0.99 15.14 24.79
CA ALA A 424 -1.25 13.91 24.07
C ALA A 424 -1.99 12.92 24.97
N SER A 425 -2.57 11.87 24.37
CA SER A 425 -3.19 10.78 25.13
C SER A 425 -2.73 9.40 24.68
N ILE A 426 -2.72 8.44 25.61
CA ILE A 426 -2.57 7.01 25.34
C ILE A 426 -3.86 6.34 25.81
N VAL A 427 -4.50 5.58 24.90
CA VAL A 427 -5.71 4.81 25.23
C VAL A 427 -5.35 3.33 25.22
N ALA A 428 -5.31 2.73 26.39
CA ALA A 428 -5.12 1.30 26.57
C ALA A 428 -6.48 0.59 26.53
N ILE A 429 -6.62 -0.37 25.62
CA ILE A 429 -7.85 -1.16 25.46
C ILE A 429 -7.60 -2.64 25.71
N MET A 430 -8.64 -3.34 26.11
CA MET A 430 -8.61 -4.81 26.23
C MET A 430 -8.47 -5.44 24.85
N ASP A 431 -7.89 -6.64 24.77
CA ASP A 431 -7.58 -7.27 23.48
C ASP A 431 -8.83 -7.67 22.70
N GLU A 432 -9.88 -8.10 23.40
CA GLU A 432 -11.21 -8.37 22.84
C GLU A 432 -11.85 -7.13 22.20
N HIS A 433 -11.60 -5.95 22.73
CA HIS A 433 -12.15 -4.71 22.17
C HIS A 433 -11.42 -4.21 20.92
N ALA A 434 -10.27 -4.79 20.58
CA ALA A 434 -9.46 -4.34 19.46
C ALA A 434 -10.10 -4.60 18.09
N ASN A 435 -10.97 -5.60 18.02
CA ASN A 435 -11.63 -6.03 16.78
C ASN A 435 -13.12 -5.64 16.70
N LEU A 436 -13.59 -4.86 17.66
CA LEU A 436 -14.97 -4.36 17.64
C LEU A 436 -15.22 -3.45 16.41
N PRO A 437 -16.45 -3.43 15.88
CA PRO A 437 -16.86 -2.49 14.85
C PRO A 437 -16.51 -1.05 15.23
N THR A 438 -16.32 -0.20 14.23
CA THR A 438 -15.85 1.18 14.46
C THR A 438 -16.69 1.95 15.49
N LEU A 439 -18.02 1.81 15.45
CA LEU A 439 -18.93 2.51 16.37
C LEU A 439 -18.88 1.98 17.80
N GLN A 440 -18.55 0.71 17.98
CA GLN A 440 -18.40 0.06 19.28
C GLN A 440 -16.95 0.10 19.79
N SER A 441 -16.01 0.59 18.98
CA SER A 441 -14.60 0.63 19.35
C SER A 441 -14.32 1.73 20.38
N PRO A 442 -13.91 1.39 21.61
CA PRO A 442 -13.57 2.39 22.62
C PRO A 442 -12.44 3.30 22.17
N TYR A 443 -11.49 2.78 21.40
CA TYR A 443 -10.41 3.60 20.85
C TYR A 443 -10.90 4.64 19.85
N VAL A 444 -11.70 4.25 18.87
CA VAL A 444 -12.13 5.17 17.78
C VAL A 444 -13.00 6.30 18.34
N ARG A 445 -13.93 5.97 19.22
CA ARG A 445 -14.83 6.95 19.87
C ARG A 445 -14.05 7.92 20.75
N THR A 446 -13.13 7.41 21.57
CA THR A 446 -12.28 8.26 22.44
C THR A 446 -11.29 9.08 21.62
N LYS A 447 -10.72 8.51 20.55
CA LYS A 447 -9.86 9.25 19.63
C LYS A 447 -10.60 10.39 18.93
N ALA A 448 -11.84 10.18 18.51
CA ALA A 448 -12.67 11.25 17.93
C ALA A 448 -12.83 12.43 18.89
N LEU A 449 -13.14 12.16 20.17
CA LEU A 449 -13.21 13.18 21.22
C LEU A 449 -11.90 13.96 21.35
N PHE A 450 -10.77 13.26 21.51
CA PHE A 450 -9.48 13.91 21.70
C PHE A 450 -9.04 14.74 20.50
N LEU A 451 -9.26 14.25 19.27
CA LEU A 451 -8.90 14.99 18.06
C LEU A 451 -9.71 16.28 17.89
N THR A 452 -11.00 16.29 18.27
CA THR A 452 -11.83 17.49 18.28
C THR A 452 -11.25 18.57 19.23
N LEU A 453 -10.61 18.14 20.32
CA LEU A 453 -9.95 19.02 21.27
C LEU A 453 -8.49 19.34 20.92
N GLY A 454 -7.98 18.84 19.80
CA GLY A 454 -6.61 19.05 19.38
C GLY A 454 -5.57 18.20 20.12
N ILE A 455 -5.98 17.08 20.72
CA ILE A 455 -5.13 16.18 21.50
C ILE A 455 -4.82 14.93 20.65
N PRO A 456 -3.58 14.73 20.18
CA PRO A 456 -3.20 13.53 19.43
C PRO A 456 -3.21 12.29 20.36
N THR A 457 -3.66 11.15 19.81
CA THR A 457 -3.94 9.95 20.60
C THR A 457 -3.19 8.74 20.09
N GLN A 458 -2.65 7.93 21.00
CA GLN A 458 -1.98 6.66 20.73
C GLN A 458 -2.78 5.50 21.32
N GLN A 459 -3.05 4.47 20.50
CA GLN A 459 -3.63 3.21 21.00
C GLN A 459 -2.55 2.27 21.52
N VAL A 460 -2.86 1.57 22.62
CA VAL A 460 -2.10 0.44 23.13
C VAL A 460 -3.06 -0.69 23.52
N ARG A 461 -2.73 -1.95 23.22
CA ARG A 461 -3.51 -3.11 23.69
C ARG A 461 -2.95 -3.62 25.01
N LEU A 462 -3.78 -4.25 25.85
CA LEU A 462 -3.29 -4.86 27.09
C LEU A 462 -2.29 -5.99 26.83
N ALA A 463 -2.43 -6.75 25.73
CA ALA A 463 -1.39 -7.69 25.31
C ALA A 463 -0.01 -7.03 25.11
N THR A 464 0.00 -5.78 24.63
CA THR A 464 1.23 -5.00 24.50
C THR A 464 1.77 -4.54 25.86
N VAL A 465 0.88 -4.07 26.74
CA VAL A 465 1.23 -3.69 28.11
C VAL A 465 1.84 -4.87 28.87
N ASN A 466 1.34 -6.08 28.63
CA ASN A 466 1.77 -7.34 29.27
C ASN A 466 2.97 -8.03 28.60
N GLN A 467 3.59 -7.40 27.59
CA GLN A 467 4.76 -8.01 26.92
C GLN A 467 5.93 -8.21 27.88
N ARG A 468 6.64 -9.32 27.68
CA ARG A 468 7.90 -9.57 28.40
C ARG A 468 8.94 -8.51 28.01
N PRO A 469 9.89 -8.15 28.91
CA PRO A 469 10.90 -7.12 28.66
C PRO A 469 11.67 -7.29 27.34
N GLN A 470 11.94 -8.54 26.91
CA GLN A 470 12.65 -8.86 25.67
C GLN A 470 11.92 -8.36 24.41
N SER A 471 10.59 -8.38 24.40
CA SER A 471 9.78 -7.90 23.30
C SER A 471 9.33 -6.45 23.50
N LEU A 472 9.03 -6.10 24.76
CA LEU A 472 8.53 -4.78 25.14
C LEU A 472 9.51 -3.65 24.73
N GLN A 473 10.83 -3.86 24.90
CA GLN A 473 11.85 -2.88 24.53
C GLN A 473 11.70 -2.36 23.08
N TYR A 474 11.39 -3.22 22.11
CA TYR A 474 11.22 -2.84 20.70
C TYR A 474 9.87 -2.15 20.45
N THR A 475 8.85 -2.54 21.20
CA THR A 475 7.54 -1.86 21.15
C THR A 475 7.65 -0.45 21.69
N LEU A 476 8.37 -0.26 22.81
CA LEU A 476 8.60 1.05 23.43
C LEU A 476 9.45 1.98 22.55
N GLN A 477 10.43 1.46 21.81
CA GLN A 477 11.13 2.26 20.79
C GLN A 477 10.14 2.92 19.82
N ASN A 478 9.31 2.10 19.18
CA ASN A 478 8.37 2.58 18.17
C ASN A 478 7.30 3.51 18.77
N LEU A 479 6.79 3.15 19.95
CA LEU A 479 5.79 3.97 20.67
C LEU A 479 6.36 5.35 21.03
N SER A 480 7.58 5.40 21.55
CA SER A 480 8.23 6.65 21.97
C SER A 480 8.50 7.59 20.80
N ILE A 481 8.96 7.04 19.65
CA ILE A 481 9.15 7.82 18.42
C ILE A 481 7.82 8.41 17.95
N ALA A 482 6.76 7.59 17.85
CA ALA A 482 5.44 8.04 17.42
C ALA A 482 4.84 9.07 18.38
N LEU A 483 5.02 8.90 19.68
CA LEU A 483 4.54 9.85 20.70
C LEU A 483 5.27 11.19 20.60
N TYR A 484 6.60 11.18 20.43
CA TYR A 484 7.38 12.38 20.22
C TYR A 484 6.96 13.15 18.96
N ALA A 485 6.74 12.43 17.87
CA ALA A 485 6.24 13.01 16.61
C ALA A 485 4.82 13.60 16.77
N LYS A 486 3.93 12.97 17.54
CA LYS A 486 2.59 13.49 17.88
C LYS A 486 2.65 14.78 18.72
N LEU A 487 3.66 14.93 19.52
CA LEU A 487 3.93 16.15 20.29
C LEU A 487 4.57 17.26 19.44
N ASN A 488 4.64 17.12 18.13
CA ASN A 488 5.27 17.99 17.12
C ASN A 488 6.81 17.94 17.11
N GLY A 489 7.41 16.91 17.71
CA GLY A 489 8.84 16.70 17.63
C GLY A 489 9.27 16.07 16.31
N THR A 490 10.51 16.29 15.91
CA THR A 490 11.16 15.71 14.75
C THR A 490 12.27 14.78 15.23
N PRO A 491 12.05 13.45 15.21
CA PRO A 491 13.06 12.50 15.69
C PRO A 491 14.36 12.55 14.89
N TRP A 492 14.28 12.56 13.55
CA TRP A 492 15.39 12.67 12.62
C TRP A 492 14.91 13.18 11.26
N THR A 493 15.84 13.60 10.43
CA THR A 493 15.68 13.83 8.98
C THR A 493 16.62 12.90 8.21
N VAL A 494 16.74 13.11 6.91
CA VAL A 494 17.67 12.37 6.05
C VAL A 494 18.51 13.35 5.23
N ASP A 495 19.70 12.91 4.87
CA ASP A 495 20.58 13.71 4.04
C ASP A 495 20.09 13.76 2.59
N GLN A 496 20.08 14.95 1.99
CA GLN A 496 19.68 15.22 0.62
C GLN A 496 20.72 16.14 -0.04
N ASP A 497 21.79 15.56 -0.56
CA ASP A 497 22.94 16.29 -1.08
C ASP A 497 22.62 17.22 -2.27
N GLN A 498 21.54 16.93 -3.02
CA GLN A 498 21.15 17.67 -4.22
C GLN A 498 19.87 18.48 -4.05
N ALA A 499 19.31 18.53 -2.83
CA ALA A 499 18.17 19.37 -2.56
C ALA A 499 18.55 20.85 -2.64
N ILE A 500 17.70 21.65 -3.28
CA ILE A 500 17.84 23.12 -3.25
C ILE A 500 17.08 23.66 -2.01
N SER A 501 17.43 24.88 -1.59
CA SER A 501 16.85 25.49 -0.37
C SER A 501 15.33 25.55 -0.40
N ASP A 502 14.73 25.80 -1.57
CA ASP A 502 13.30 25.92 -1.79
C ASP A 502 12.72 24.68 -2.50
N GLU A 503 13.17 23.49 -2.11
CA GLU A 503 12.58 22.24 -2.55
C GLU A 503 11.48 21.80 -1.58
N ILE A 504 10.31 21.48 -2.14
CA ILE A 504 9.19 20.89 -1.41
C ILE A 504 8.70 19.62 -2.07
N VAL A 505 8.33 18.65 -1.23
CA VAL A 505 7.79 17.36 -1.67
C VAL A 505 6.38 17.19 -1.14
N ILE A 506 5.43 17.07 -2.04
CA ILE A 506 4.01 17.04 -1.74
C ILE A 506 3.47 15.63 -2.00
N GLY A 507 3.02 14.95 -0.94
CA GLY A 507 2.34 13.68 -1.04
C GLY A 507 0.85 13.86 -1.28
N MET A 508 0.33 13.21 -2.32
CA MET A 508 -1.08 13.24 -2.66
C MET A 508 -1.71 11.87 -2.37
N GLY A 509 -2.66 11.84 -1.45
CA GLY A 509 -3.47 10.67 -1.11
C GLY A 509 -4.93 10.88 -1.46
N VAL A 510 -5.60 9.80 -1.83
CA VAL A 510 -7.06 9.74 -2.03
C VAL A 510 -7.61 8.64 -1.15
N ALA A 511 -8.52 8.98 -0.24
CA ALA A 511 -9.31 8.01 0.48
C ALA A 511 -10.59 7.69 -0.30
N GLU A 512 -10.81 6.43 -0.60
CA GLU A 512 -12.14 5.97 -0.97
C GLU A 512 -12.91 5.67 0.32
N LEU A 513 -13.89 6.50 0.61
CA LEU A 513 -14.78 6.31 1.75
C LEU A 513 -16.01 5.52 1.29
N SER A 514 -15.88 4.25 1.17
CA SER A 514 -17.07 3.44 1.21
C SER A 514 -17.05 2.64 2.50
N GLY A 515 -17.92 2.97 3.45
CA GLY A 515 -18.27 2.06 4.53
C GLY A 515 -18.87 0.77 3.96
N SER A 516 -19.26 0.80 2.70
CA SER A 516 -19.86 -0.27 1.93
C SER A 516 -19.17 -0.45 0.58
N ARG A 517 -18.95 -1.71 0.19
CA ARG A 517 -18.46 -2.06 -1.16
C ARG A 517 -19.56 -2.06 -2.21
N THR A 518 -20.82 -1.89 -1.80
CA THR A 518 -22.03 -1.98 -2.62
C THR A 518 -22.62 -0.62 -2.97
N PHE A 519 -22.40 0.40 -2.16
CA PHE A 519 -22.88 1.76 -2.41
C PHE A 519 -21.89 2.60 -3.22
N ALA A 520 -22.41 3.70 -3.81
CA ALA A 520 -21.59 4.65 -4.54
C ALA A 520 -20.39 5.12 -3.72
N ARG A 521 -19.22 4.99 -4.30
CA ARG A 521 -17.96 5.36 -3.65
C ARG A 521 -17.89 6.86 -3.46
N GLN A 522 -17.90 7.32 -2.23
CA GLN A 522 -17.54 8.68 -1.89
C GLN A 522 -16.04 8.77 -1.71
N ARG A 523 -15.41 9.78 -2.30
CA ARG A 523 -13.97 9.99 -2.20
C ARG A 523 -13.67 11.18 -1.32
N PHE A 524 -12.74 11.01 -0.35
CA PHE A 524 -12.03 12.15 0.20
C PHE A 524 -10.94 12.56 -0.77
N VAL A 525 -10.96 13.80 -1.12
CA VAL A 525 -9.97 14.36 -2.01
C VAL A 525 -8.93 15.13 -1.21
N GLY A 526 -7.70 15.03 -1.68
CA GLY A 526 -6.66 15.96 -1.28
C GLY A 526 -6.19 15.81 0.16
N ILE A 527 -5.89 14.59 0.56
CA ILE A 527 -5.03 14.40 1.71
C ILE A 527 -3.62 14.70 1.23
N THR A 528 -3.10 15.82 1.69
CA THR A 528 -1.80 16.31 1.26
C THR A 528 -0.87 16.37 2.46
N THR A 529 0.31 15.79 2.30
CA THR A 529 1.40 15.92 3.26
C THR A 529 2.55 16.65 2.58
N VAL A 530 3.05 17.70 3.21
CA VAL A 530 4.11 18.54 2.65
C VAL A 530 5.37 18.40 3.48
N PHE A 531 6.48 18.16 2.79
CA PHE A 531 7.82 18.04 3.36
C PHE A 531 8.77 19.01 2.66
N GLY A 532 9.78 19.49 3.37
CA GLY A 532 10.96 20.07 2.76
C GLY A 532 11.78 19.02 2.02
N GLY A 533 12.66 19.43 1.12
CA GLY A 533 13.57 18.54 0.42
C GLY A 533 14.46 17.71 1.34
N ASP A 534 14.77 18.22 2.55
CA ASP A 534 15.50 17.55 3.63
C ASP A 534 14.66 16.53 4.41
N GLY A 535 13.38 16.39 4.06
CA GLY A 535 12.44 15.50 4.75
C GLY A 535 11.83 16.09 6.02
N THR A 536 12.01 17.37 6.30
CA THR A 536 11.32 18.04 7.39
C THR A 536 9.83 18.14 7.07
N TYR A 537 8.96 17.62 7.95
CA TYR A 537 7.53 17.72 7.78
C TYR A 537 7.06 19.17 7.99
N LEU A 538 6.42 19.73 6.99
CA LEU A 538 5.94 21.11 7.00
C LEU A 538 4.48 21.22 7.44
N LEU A 539 3.58 20.50 6.79
CA LEU A 539 2.15 20.50 7.13
C LEU A 539 1.40 19.31 6.52
N GLY A 540 0.22 19.02 7.09
CA GLY A 540 -0.79 18.16 6.49
C GLY A 540 -2.08 18.94 6.25
N ASN A 541 -2.73 18.69 5.14
CA ASN A 541 -4.04 19.25 4.84
C ASN A 541 -5.02 18.14 4.47
N VAL A 542 -6.25 18.30 4.93
CA VAL A 542 -7.37 17.41 4.60
C VAL A 542 -8.43 18.26 3.95
N SER A 543 -8.74 17.96 2.68
CA SER A 543 -9.81 18.66 1.98
C SER A 543 -11.21 18.20 2.46
N ARG A 544 -12.23 18.91 2.03
CA ARG A 544 -13.62 18.52 2.25
C ARG A 544 -13.98 17.27 1.44
N GLU A 545 -14.98 16.56 1.91
CA GLU A 545 -15.60 15.46 1.15
C GLU A 545 -16.19 15.96 -0.16
N CYS A 546 -15.98 15.20 -1.23
CA CYS A 546 -16.61 15.53 -2.50
C CYS A 546 -17.04 14.27 -3.25
N ASN A 547 -18.02 14.41 -4.11
CA ASN A 547 -18.41 13.42 -5.09
C ASN A 547 -17.40 13.41 -6.25
N TYR A 548 -17.47 12.37 -7.08
CA TYR A 548 -16.57 12.21 -8.22
C TYR A 548 -16.66 13.38 -9.22
N ALA A 549 -17.84 13.99 -9.39
CA ALA A 549 -18.04 15.12 -10.28
C ALA A 549 -17.30 16.39 -9.83
N ASP A 550 -17.19 16.60 -8.52
CA ASP A 550 -16.59 17.80 -7.93
C ASP A 550 -15.07 17.64 -7.68
N TYR A 551 -14.52 16.47 -8.03
CA TYR A 551 -13.16 16.08 -7.72
C TYR A 551 -12.10 17.06 -8.24
N ALA A 552 -12.20 17.47 -9.50
CA ALA A 552 -11.25 18.38 -10.13
C ALA A 552 -11.25 19.76 -9.46
N ALA A 553 -12.44 20.30 -9.16
CA ALA A 553 -12.58 21.60 -8.49
C ALA A 553 -12.00 21.56 -7.07
N MET A 554 -12.24 20.48 -6.34
CA MET A 554 -11.72 20.31 -4.98
C MET A 554 -10.20 20.17 -4.94
N ILE A 555 -9.60 19.42 -5.88
CA ILE A 555 -8.13 19.36 -5.99
C ILE A 555 -7.58 20.75 -6.27
N ARG A 556 -8.15 21.48 -7.22
CA ARG A 556 -7.70 22.84 -7.53
C ARG A 556 -7.71 23.72 -6.28
N GLN A 557 -8.83 23.78 -5.55
CA GLN A 557 -8.96 24.60 -4.35
C GLN A 557 -7.95 24.19 -3.26
N SER A 558 -7.84 22.89 -2.98
CA SER A 558 -6.89 22.38 -1.98
C SER A 558 -5.45 22.66 -2.35
N MET A 559 -5.10 22.49 -3.61
CA MET A 559 -3.73 22.68 -4.10
C MET A 559 -3.32 24.16 -4.02
N LEU A 560 -4.19 25.09 -4.47
CA LEU A 560 -3.93 26.52 -4.34
C LEU A 560 -3.72 26.93 -2.89
N SER A 561 -4.61 26.50 -1.98
CA SER A 561 -4.47 26.82 -0.53
C SER A 561 -3.14 26.30 0.04
N ILE A 562 -2.73 25.09 -0.31
CA ILE A 562 -1.49 24.49 0.20
C ILE A 562 -0.26 25.22 -0.33
N LEU A 563 -0.23 25.48 -1.65
CA LEU A 563 0.91 26.15 -2.27
C LEU A 563 1.09 27.58 -1.78
N GLU A 564 -0.02 28.31 -1.56
CA GLU A 564 0.04 29.66 -0.95
C GLU A 564 0.54 29.62 0.50
N ASP A 565 0.07 28.66 1.30
CA ASP A 565 0.57 28.46 2.66
C ASP A 565 2.07 28.17 2.68
N VAL A 566 2.55 27.32 1.77
CA VAL A 566 3.96 26.96 1.66
C VAL A 566 4.79 28.16 1.18
N LYS A 567 4.31 28.86 0.15
CA LYS A 567 4.96 30.09 -0.36
C LYS A 567 5.14 31.12 0.73
N THR A 568 4.10 31.39 1.50
CA THR A 568 4.14 32.34 2.62
C THR A 568 5.11 31.88 3.71
N ARG A 569 5.07 30.61 4.07
CA ARG A 569 5.91 30.06 5.13
C ARG A 569 7.38 30.01 4.78
N ASN A 570 7.71 29.63 3.56
CA ASN A 570 9.07 29.55 3.07
C ASN A 570 9.57 30.91 2.56
N ASN A 571 8.70 31.94 2.58
CA ASN A 571 9.03 33.32 2.18
C ASN A 571 9.63 33.39 0.76
N TRP A 572 9.03 32.70 -0.22
CA TRP A 572 9.51 32.69 -1.61
C TRP A 572 9.58 34.10 -2.18
N GLN A 573 10.76 34.50 -2.62
CA GLN A 573 10.98 35.81 -3.22
C GLN A 573 10.89 35.74 -4.75
N PRO A 574 10.59 36.85 -5.43
CA PRO A 574 10.68 36.92 -6.88
C PRO A 574 12.11 36.56 -7.38
N GLY A 575 12.17 35.64 -8.34
CA GLY A 575 13.43 35.17 -8.91
C GLY A 575 14.03 33.93 -8.24
N ASP A 576 13.51 33.50 -7.09
CA ASP A 576 13.94 32.25 -6.43
C ASP A 576 13.73 31.05 -7.33
N THR A 577 14.65 30.09 -7.26
CA THR A 577 14.44 28.77 -7.88
C THR A 577 13.71 27.87 -6.90
N VAL A 578 12.47 27.52 -7.25
CA VAL A 578 11.63 26.68 -6.42
C VAL A 578 11.38 25.34 -7.13
N ARG A 579 11.67 24.24 -6.44
CA ARG A 579 11.39 22.89 -6.90
C ARG A 579 10.21 22.28 -6.16
N VAL A 580 9.17 21.91 -6.91
CA VAL A 580 7.95 21.29 -6.37
C VAL A 580 7.82 19.88 -6.93
N ILE A 581 7.93 18.88 -6.05
CA ILE A 581 7.85 17.46 -6.39
C ILE A 581 6.56 16.89 -5.82
N PHE A 582 5.75 16.28 -6.68
CA PHE A 582 4.51 15.62 -6.29
C PHE A 582 4.70 14.10 -6.29
N HIS A 583 4.32 13.45 -5.18
CA HIS A 583 4.24 12.00 -5.06
C HIS A 583 2.78 11.56 -5.01
N ALA A 584 2.35 10.75 -5.97
CA ALA A 584 1.01 10.16 -6.01
C ALA A 584 1.08 8.63 -6.00
N HIS A 585 0.15 7.98 -5.30
CA HIS A 585 0.14 6.51 -5.16
C HIS A 585 -0.28 5.78 -6.45
N LYS A 586 -1.13 6.39 -7.27
CA LYS A 586 -1.60 5.80 -8.54
C LYS A 586 -1.48 6.83 -9.65
N PRO A 587 -1.23 6.37 -10.88
CA PRO A 587 -1.44 7.23 -12.03
C PRO A 587 -2.84 7.82 -11.91
N LEU A 588 -2.92 9.13 -11.98
CA LEU A 588 -4.20 9.79 -12.04
C LEU A 588 -4.86 9.29 -13.32
N LYS A 589 -6.05 8.69 -13.22
CA LYS A 589 -6.74 8.04 -14.34
C LYS A 589 -7.10 9.02 -15.48
N ARG A 590 -6.87 10.33 -15.26
CA ARG A 590 -7.06 11.40 -16.21
C ARG A 590 -5.86 12.32 -16.12
N ASP A 591 -5.27 12.65 -17.24
CA ASP A 591 -4.20 13.66 -17.37
C ASP A 591 -4.66 15.01 -16.79
N GLU A 592 -5.98 15.27 -16.80
CA GLU A 592 -6.66 16.43 -16.23
C GLU A 592 -6.23 16.79 -14.78
N ILE A 593 -5.92 15.82 -13.93
CA ILE A 593 -5.49 16.12 -12.55
C ILE A 593 -4.04 16.59 -12.49
N ALA A 594 -3.17 15.99 -13.31
CA ALA A 594 -1.80 16.47 -13.45
C ALA A 594 -1.82 17.91 -13.99
N ASP A 595 -2.64 18.18 -15.02
CA ASP A 595 -2.82 19.51 -15.59
C ASP A 595 -3.28 20.54 -14.55
N ILE A 596 -4.23 20.16 -13.67
CA ILE A 596 -4.68 21.03 -12.57
C ILE A 596 -3.54 21.33 -11.62
N VAL A 597 -2.77 20.32 -11.23
CA VAL A 597 -1.64 20.47 -10.30
C VAL A 597 -0.56 21.37 -10.91
N PHE A 598 -0.20 21.15 -12.16
CA PHE A 598 0.74 22.01 -12.90
C PHE A 598 0.24 23.44 -13.01
N ALA A 599 -1.04 23.64 -13.36
CA ALA A 599 -1.65 24.96 -13.50
C ALA A 599 -1.66 25.71 -12.15
N CYS A 600 -2.04 25.06 -11.05
CA CYS A 600 -2.02 25.66 -9.71
C CYS A 600 -0.61 26.05 -9.29
N THR A 601 0.38 25.18 -9.53
CA THR A 601 1.78 25.45 -9.17
C THR A 601 2.32 26.64 -9.95
N LYS A 602 2.06 26.72 -11.25
CA LYS A 602 2.43 27.86 -12.09
C LYS A 602 1.72 29.16 -11.65
N GLN A 603 0.45 29.08 -11.27
CA GLN A 603 -0.31 30.24 -10.79
C GLN A 603 0.27 30.83 -9.51
N VAL A 604 0.62 30.01 -8.52
CA VAL A 604 1.19 30.46 -7.24
C VAL A 604 2.63 30.91 -7.38
N GLY A 605 3.41 30.24 -8.22
CA GLY A 605 4.82 30.49 -8.43
C GLY A 605 5.14 31.35 -9.64
N THR A 606 4.28 32.30 -10.06
CA THR A 606 4.48 33.11 -11.27
C THR A 606 5.75 33.99 -11.24
N ALA A 607 6.21 34.39 -10.07
CA ALA A 607 7.39 35.22 -9.89
C ALA A 607 8.67 34.41 -9.65
N GLN A 608 8.59 33.08 -9.55
CA GLN A 608 9.69 32.18 -9.26
C GLN A 608 10.15 31.42 -10.53
N SER A 609 11.39 30.92 -10.50
CA SER A 609 11.89 29.94 -11.48
C SER A 609 11.45 28.53 -11.05
N LEU A 610 10.38 28.00 -11.66
CA LEU A 610 9.78 26.75 -11.23
C LEU A 610 10.38 25.52 -11.89
N GLN A 611 10.75 24.54 -11.06
CA GLN A 611 11.07 23.16 -11.43
C GLN A 611 9.97 22.24 -10.88
N ILE A 612 9.21 21.58 -11.73
CA ILE A 612 8.07 20.77 -11.31
C ILE A 612 8.29 19.32 -11.74
N ALA A 613 8.12 18.37 -10.80
CA ALA A 613 8.07 16.95 -11.07
C ALA A 613 6.79 16.33 -10.53
N PHE A 614 6.11 15.55 -11.35
CA PHE A 614 4.98 14.74 -10.93
C PHE A 614 5.35 13.26 -11.01
N VAL A 615 5.46 12.62 -9.85
CA VAL A 615 5.98 11.26 -9.71
C VAL A 615 4.88 10.34 -9.18
N THR A 616 4.57 9.29 -9.93
CA THR A 616 3.72 8.22 -9.42
C THR A 616 4.58 7.11 -8.83
N VAL A 617 4.22 6.67 -7.62
CA VAL A 617 4.94 5.62 -6.89
C VAL A 617 3.95 4.52 -6.53
N SER A 618 4.17 3.30 -7.01
CA SER A 618 3.18 2.22 -6.86
C SER A 618 3.83 0.85 -6.61
N HIS A 619 3.13 0.01 -5.84
CA HIS A 619 3.34 -1.44 -5.80
C HIS A 619 2.43 -2.20 -6.77
N ASP A 620 1.46 -1.53 -7.41
CA ASP A 620 0.52 -2.16 -8.33
C ASP A 620 1.09 -2.23 -9.75
N HIS A 621 2.02 -3.14 -9.96
CA HIS A 621 2.69 -3.41 -11.23
C HIS A 621 3.15 -4.87 -11.29
N PRO A 622 3.46 -5.45 -12.47
CA PRO A 622 3.81 -6.86 -12.58
C PRO A 622 5.29 -7.19 -12.28
N PHE A 623 6.16 -6.20 -12.09
CA PHE A 623 7.61 -6.42 -12.06
C PHE A 623 8.11 -6.93 -10.71
N PHE A 624 9.03 -7.90 -10.75
CA PHE A 624 9.89 -8.34 -9.65
C PHE A 624 11.34 -8.33 -10.12
N MET A 625 12.24 -8.12 -9.19
CA MET A 625 13.69 -8.17 -9.42
C MET A 625 14.29 -9.32 -8.62
N PHE A 626 15.18 -10.07 -9.24
CA PHE A 626 15.97 -11.13 -8.62
C PHE A 626 17.45 -10.79 -8.76
N ASP A 627 18.18 -10.85 -7.67
CA ASP A 627 19.63 -10.70 -7.66
C ASP A 627 20.29 -12.06 -7.52
N PRO A 628 20.83 -12.66 -8.59
CA PRO A 628 21.47 -13.97 -8.52
C PRO A 628 22.69 -14.04 -7.59
N ALA A 629 23.30 -12.89 -7.28
CA ALA A 629 24.45 -12.82 -6.39
C ALA A 629 24.03 -12.83 -4.90
N GLU A 630 22.75 -12.62 -4.58
CA GLU A 630 22.27 -12.51 -3.21
C GLU A 630 21.91 -13.90 -2.65
N SER A 631 22.76 -14.43 -1.78
CA SER A 631 22.57 -15.72 -1.10
C SER A 631 21.70 -15.65 0.17
N GLY A 632 21.26 -14.44 0.56
CA GLY A 632 20.51 -14.21 1.78
C GLY A 632 21.37 -14.22 3.04
N ILE A 633 20.70 -14.11 4.19
CA ILE A 633 21.37 -14.17 5.51
C ILE A 633 20.71 -15.22 6.41
N PRO A 634 21.46 -15.86 7.32
CA PRO A 634 20.89 -16.75 8.33
C PRO A 634 19.89 -16.02 9.23
N ILE A 635 18.83 -16.71 9.65
CA ILE A 635 17.80 -16.14 10.54
C ILE A 635 18.42 -15.75 11.89
N HIS A 636 19.31 -16.58 12.40
CA HIS A 636 20.13 -16.33 13.59
C HIS A 636 21.50 -17.03 13.40
N ASN A 637 22.47 -16.64 14.20
CA ASN A 637 23.81 -17.23 14.13
C ASN A 637 23.73 -18.76 14.24
N GLY A 638 24.33 -19.45 13.26
CA GLY A 638 24.34 -20.92 13.18
C GLY A 638 23.10 -21.56 12.54
N SER A 639 22.13 -20.77 12.10
CA SER A 639 20.96 -21.29 11.37
C SER A 639 21.31 -21.66 9.93
N GLN A 640 20.83 -22.81 9.47
CA GLN A 640 20.87 -23.19 8.06
C GLN A 640 19.72 -22.56 7.25
N LEU A 641 18.67 -22.05 7.94
CA LEU A 641 17.57 -21.37 7.29
C LEU A 641 17.97 -19.95 6.91
N MET A 642 17.91 -19.67 5.61
CA MET A 642 18.25 -18.37 5.04
C MET A 642 16.98 -17.56 4.77
N LYS A 643 17.10 -16.24 4.87
CA LYS A 643 16.04 -15.30 4.46
C LYS A 643 16.58 -14.32 3.42
N GLY A 644 15.73 -13.92 2.49
CA GLY A 644 16.05 -12.92 1.47
C GLY A 644 16.97 -13.39 0.35
N VAL A 645 17.04 -14.70 0.10
CA VAL A 645 17.75 -15.24 -1.06
C VAL A 645 17.16 -14.65 -2.34
N LEU A 646 18.00 -14.24 -3.29
CA LEU A 646 17.66 -13.51 -4.54
C LEU A 646 17.01 -12.14 -4.32
N ALA A 647 16.88 -11.65 -3.10
CA ALA A 647 16.30 -10.32 -2.84
C ALA A 647 17.34 -9.23 -3.11
N PRO A 648 17.09 -8.28 -4.02
CA PRO A 648 18.00 -7.17 -4.27
C PRO A 648 18.36 -6.40 -3.01
N ALA A 649 19.57 -5.84 -2.95
CA ALA A 649 19.94 -4.94 -1.88
C ALA A 649 18.99 -3.75 -1.82
N ARG A 650 18.67 -3.26 -0.60
CA ARG A 650 17.93 -2.01 -0.45
C ARG A 650 18.67 -0.86 -1.13
N GLY A 651 17.97 -0.07 -1.92
CA GLY A 651 18.54 1.00 -2.71
C GLY A 651 18.95 0.57 -4.12
N THR A 652 18.78 -0.70 -4.49
CA THR A 652 18.93 -1.08 -5.90
C THR A 652 17.87 -0.37 -6.74
N ILE A 653 18.33 0.43 -7.72
CA ILE A 653 17.50 1.11 -8.70
C ILE A 653 17.78 0.50 -10.07
N ALA A 654 16.71 0.11 -10.78
CA ALA A 654 16.78 -0.43 -12.12
C ALA A 654 15.98 0.41 -13.11
N ARG A 655 16.60 0.79 -14.22
CA ARG A 655 15.98 1.55 -15.33
C ARG A 655 15.25 0.57 -16.23
N ILE A 656 13.92 0.68 -16.29
CA ILE A 656 13.08 -0.13 -17.18
C ILE A 656 12.40 0.69 -18.27
N GLY A 657 12.58 1.99 -18.26
CA GLY A 657 12.10 2.92 -19.28
C GLY A 657 12.67 4.31 -19.09
N ARG A 658 12.52 5.14 -20.14
CA ARG A 658 12.94 6.54 -20.12
C ARG A 658 12.37 7.28 -18.89
N TRP A 659 11.08 7.05 -18.61
CA TRP A 659 10.32 7.70 -17.56
C TRP A 659 10.06 6.79 -16.34
N THR A 660 10.73 5.63 -16.27
CA THR A 660 10.35 4.58 -15.34
C THR A 660 11.56 3.96 -14.62
N ARG A 661 11.46 3.81 -13.29
CA ARG A 661 12.45 3.13 -12.43
C ARG A 661 11.78 2.10 -11.55
N LEU A 662 12.48 1.01 -11.26
CA LEU A 662 12.17 0.10 -10.16
C LEU A 662 13.13 0.39 -9.01
N VAL A 663 12.60 0.47 -7.79
CA VAL A 663 13.39 0.77 -6.58
C VAL A 663 13.17 -0.31 -5.53
N ALA A 664 14.21 -1.03 -5.14
CA ALA A 664 14.17 -1.99 -4.05
C ALA A 664 14.22 -1.26 -2.71
N VAL A 665 13.07 -1.20 -2.03
CA VAL A 665 12.93 -0.54 -0.71
C VAL A 665 13.13 -1.50 0.46
N ASN A 666 13.09 -2.81 0.23
CA ASN A 666 13.35 -3.87 1.20
C ASN A 666 14.49 -4.76 0.70
N SER A 667 15.21 -5.38 1.63
CA SER A 667 16.28 -6.31 1.34
C SER A 667 16.27 -7.48 2.31
N HIS A 668 17.20 -8.42 2.15
CA HIS A 668 17.40 -9.54 3.07
C HIS A 668 17.52 -9.12 4.55
N THR A 669 18.12 -7.96 4.84
CA THR A 669 18.27 -7.46 6.21
C THR A 669 16.95 -7.02 6.85
N LEU A 670 16.01 -6.51 6.06
CA LEU A 670 14.71 -6.01 6.54
C LEU A 670 13.61 -7.10 6.57
N ILE A 671 13.83 -8.22 5.90
CA ILE A 671 12.94 -9.38 5.94
C ILE A 671 12.95 -9.97 7.35
N LYS A 672 11.77 -10.11 7.96
CA LYS A 672 11.64 -10.53 9.36
C LYS A 672 11.61 -12.05 9.55
N ARG A 673 10.97 -12.77 8.62
CA ARG A 673 10.74 -14.21 8.72
C ARG A 673 11.34 -14.95 7.53
N PRO A 674 11.76 -16.22 7.70
CA PRO A 674 12.24 -17.05 6.59
C PRO A 674 11.16 -17.32 5.55
N THR A 675 9.88 -17.35 5.96
CA THR A 675 8.70 -17.54 5.08
C THR A 675 8.23 -16.25 4.38
N SER A 676 8.89 -15.11 4.63
CA SER A 676 8.53 -13.85 3.98
C SER A 676 8.77 -13.92 2.48
N PRO A 677 7.85 -13.40 1.65
CA PRO A 677 7.97 -13.43 0.20
C PRO A 677 9.16 -12.60 -0.30
N LEU A 678 9.57 -12.86 -1.55
CA LEU A 678 10.48 -11.96 -2.27
C LEU A 678 9.90 -10.53 -2.27
N PRO A 679 10.66 -9.52 -1.81
CA PRO A 679 10.16 -8.14 -1.78
C PRO A 679 9.85 -7.61 -3.18
N LYS A 680 8.68 -7.01 -3.33
CA LYS A 680 8.31 -6.32 -4.56
C LYS A 680 8.91 -4.92 -4.56
N PRO A 681 9.60 -4.49 -5.64
CA PRO A 681 10.12 -3.14 -5.74
C PRO A 681 8.99 -2.11 -5.85
N LEU A 682 9.30 -0.85 -5.65
CA LEU A 682 8.44 0.27 -6.06
C LEU A 682 8.64 0.57 -7.54
N LEU A 683 7.55 0.81 -8.25
CA LEU A 683 7.57 1.37 -9.59
C LEU A 683 7.41 2.88 -9.48
N ILE A 684 8.34 3.61 -10.07
CA ILE A 684 8.35 5.06 -10.13
C ILE A 684 8.19 5.48 -11.58
N ASN A 685 7.18 6.33 -11.85
CA ASN A 685 6.98 6.93 -13.17
C ASN A 685 6.96 8.45 -13.04
N LEU A 686 7.72 9.11 -13.88
CA LEU A 686 7.71 10.57 -14.05
C LEU A 686 6.72 10.95 -15.14
N HIS A 687 5.85 11.92 -14.84
CA HIS A 687 4.90 12.45 -15.82
C HIS A 687 5.66 13.25 -16.90
N GLN A 688 5.23 13.10 -18.15
CA GLN A 688 5.90 13.69 -19.31
C GLN A 688 5.94 15.22 -19.30
N ASP A 689 4.95 15.87 -18.69
CA ASP A 689 4.85 17.34 -18.60
C ASP A 689 5.65 17.94 -17.42
N SER A 690 6.39 17.10 -16.70
CA SER A 690 7.34 17.58 -15.70
C SER A 690 8.39 18.50 -16.36
N THR A 691 8.89 19.49 -15.60
CA THR A 691 9.98 20.37 -16.04
C THR A 691 11.31 20.05 -15.36
N PHE A 692 11.27 19.25 -14.30
CA PHE A 692 12.43 18.64 -13.66
C PHE A 692 12.47 17.14 -14.00
N PHE A 693 13.53 16.71 -14.70
CA PHE A 693 13.59 15.40 -15.35
C PHE A 693 14.61 14.43 -14.74
N ASP A 694 15.35 14.83 -13.71
CA ASP A 694 16.32 13.94 -13.07
C ASP A 694 15.60 12.83 -12.29
N LEU A 695 15.23 11.78 -13.03
CA LEU A 695 14.50 10.65 -12.47
C LEU A 695 15.34 9.80 -11.53
N ASP A 696 16.66 9.85 -11.63
CA ASP A 696 17.54 9.13 -10.72
C ASP A 696 17.57 9.84 -9.37
N TYR A 697 17.67 11.17 -9.35
CA TYR A 697 17.47 11.98 -8.13
C TYR A 697 16.11 11.72 -7.49
N LEU A 698 15.03 11.74 -8.28
CA LEU A 698 13.67 11.51 -7.78
C LEU A 698 13.50 10.09 -7.20
N ALA A 699 14.14 9.08 -7.81
CA ALA A 699 14.10 7.71 -7.32
C ALA A 699 14.87 7.55 -5.99
N GLU A 700 16.04 8.20 -5.86
CA GLU A 700 16.79 8.28 -4.61
C GLU A 700 15.99 9.01 -3.51
N GLN A 701 15.33 10.11 -3.85
CA GLN A 701 14.50 10.86 -2.92
C GLN A 701 13.34 9.98 -2.41
N VAL A 702 12.65 9.26 -3.29
CA VAL A 702 11.62 8.29 -2.90
C VAL A 702 12.17 7.25 -1.92
N LEU A 703 13.37 6.70 -2.17
CA LEU A 703 14.03 5.76 -1.26
C LEU A 703 14.34 6.41 0.09
N LYS A 704 14.93 7.59 0.11
CA LYS A 704 15.29 8.35 1.32
C LYS A 704 14.04 8.68 2.15
N PHE A 705 12.94 9.06 1.50
CA PHE A 705 11.67 9.34 2.17
C PHE A 705 11.00 8.10 2.79
N THR A 706 11.37 6.88 2.42
CA THR A 706 10.91 5.68 3.15
C THR A 706 11.51 5.61 4.55
N ALA A 707 12.67 6.23 4.79
CA ALA A 707 13.38 6.24 6.07
C ALA A 707 12.82 7.27 7.08
N LEU A 708 11.95 8.19 6.63
CA LEU A 708 11.33 9.23 7.45
C LEU A 708 10.07 8.76 8.20
N SER A 709 9.82 7.45 8.24
CA SER A 709 8.67 6.90 8.96
C SER A 709 8.90 6.94 10.47
N TRP A 710 8.31 7.92 11.14
CA TRP A 710 8.38 8.03 12.60
C TRP A 710 7.37 7.16 13.35
N ARG A 711 6.93 6.09 12.71
CA ARG A 711 6.12 5.03 13.31
C ARG A 711 6.98 3.84 13.79
N SER A 712 8.16 3.70 13.24
CA SER A 712 9.07 2.59 13.50
C SER A 712 10.52 3.03 13.32
N THR A 713 11.43 2.32 13.96
CA THR A 713 12.88 2.43 13.71
C THR A 713 13.31 1.88 12.36
N LEU A 714 12.44 1.08 11.71
CA LEU A 714 12.68 0.52 10.38
C LEU A 714 12.02 1.40 9.32
N PRO A 715 12.61 1.50 8.12
CA PRO A 715 12.01 2.25 7.02
C PRO A 715 10.64 1.66 6.61
N ALA A 716 9.78 2.51 6.06
CA ALA A 716 8.50 2.12 5.49
C ALA A 716 8.67 1.45 4.11
N GLY A 717 7.66 0.73 3.67
CA GLY A 717 7.63 0.12 2.32
C GLY A 717 7.34 1.13 1.20
N THR A 718 6.84 2.34 1.55
CA THR A 718 6.55 3.46 0.63
C THR A 718 7.08 4.75 1.22
N PRO A 719 7.36 5.80 0.41
CA PRO A 719 7.79 7.08 0.94
C PRO A 719 6.73 7.67 1.87
N VAL A 720 7.16 8.37 2.92
CA VAL A 720 6.24 8.92 3.95
C VAL A 720 5.21 9.89 3.39
N THR A 721 5.49 10.56 2.30
CA THR A 721 4.56 11.40 1.56
C THR A 721 3.28 10.65 1.20
N ILE A 722 3.40 9.43 0.70
CA ILE A 722 2.30 8.53 0.36
C ILE A 722 1.81 7.81 1.62
N PHE A 723 2.72 7.24 2.40
CA PHE A 723 2.37 6.45 3.59
C PHE A 723 1.53 7.25 4.60
N TYR A 724 1.90 8.51 4.86
CA TYR A 724 1.15 9.36 5.78
C TYR A 724 -0.20 9.77 5.19
N SER A 725 -0.26 10.09 3.92
CA SER A 725 -1.54 10.39 3.24
C SER A 725 -2.52 9.22 3.30
N GLU A 726 -2.05 7.99 3.09
CA GLU A 726 -2.87 6.77 3.22
C GLU A 726 -3.34 6.55 4.67
N ARG A 727 -2.46 6.76 5.65
CA ARG A 727 -2.82 6.60 7.07
C ARG A 727 -3.85 7.63 7.53
N ILE A 728 -3.74 8.86 7.07
CA ILE A 728 -4.75 9.90 7.31
C ILE A 728 -6.08 9.45 6.70
N ALA A 729 -6.06 8.98 5.46
CA ALA A 729 -7.21 8.50 4.73
C ALA A 729 -7.94 7.37 5.47
N GLU A 730 -7.22 6.31 5.85
CA GLU A 730 -7.78 5.18 6.60
C GLU A 730 -8.41 5.62 7.93
N LEU A 731 -7.76 6.54 8.64
CA LEU A 731 -8.24 7.00 9.92
C LEU A 731 -9.49 7.87 9.78
N LEU A 732 -9.52 8.78 8.78
CA LEU A 732 -10.68 9.59 8.48
C LEU A 732 -11.90 8.74 8.08
N ALA A 733 -11.68 7.70 7.26
CA ALA A 733 -12.74 6.76 6.89
C ALA A 733 -13.41 6.10 8.12
N ARG A 734 -12.62 5.81 9.16
CA ARG A 734 -13.15 5.27 10.43
C ARG A 734 -13.81 6.34 11.30
N LEU A 735 -13.20 7.51 11.43
CA LEU A 735 -13.71 8.60 12.27
C LEU A 735 -15.05 9.14 11.77
N ARG A 736 -15.26 9.17 10.44
CA ARG A 736 -16.52 9.61 9.83
C ARG A 736 -17.73 8.79 10.29
N GLN A 737 -17.55 7.53 10.64
CA GLN A 737 -18.65 6.70 11.15
C GLN A 737 -19.09 7.12 12.56
N VAL A 738 -18.27 7.90 13.27
CA VAL A 738 -18.61 8.40 14.61
C VAL A 738 -19.64 9.53 14.48
N PRO A 739 -20.80 9.42 15.16
CA PRO A 739 -21.79 10.49 15.15
C PRO A 739 -21.19 11.82 15.63
N ASP A 740 -21.65 12.91 15.04
CA ASP A 740 -21.25 14.29 15.35
C ASP A 740 -19.76 14.62 15.11
N TRP A 741 -19.02 13.71 14.45
CA TRP A 741 -17.65 13.99 14.06
C TRP A 741 -17.57 14.57 12.64
N SER A 742 -16.76 15.60 12.47
CA SER A 742 -16.49 16.25 11.17
C SER A 742 -14.99 16.43 10.96
N ALA A 743 -14.52 16.28 9.74
CA ALA A 743 -13.13 16.56 9.39
C ALA A 743 -12.74 18.03 9.65
N THR A 744 -13.70 18.96 9.57
CA THR A 744 -13.52 20.37 9.95
C THR A 744 -13.32 20.57 11.44
N ALA A 745 -13.72 19.58 12.27
CA ALA A 745 -13.46 19.57 13.70
C ALA A 745 -12.01 19.23 14.07
N LEU A 746 -11.20 18.78 13.10
CA LEU A 746 -9.77 18.66 13.30
C LEU A 746 -9.22 20.05 13.60
N SER A 747 -8.88 20.25 14.87
CA SER A 747 -8.37 21.53 15.36
C SER A 747 -7.21 22.03 14.51
N VAL A 748 -7.15 23.36 14.32
CA VAL A 748 -6.01 24.03 13.70
C VAL A 748 -4.68 23.61 14.34
N ARG A 749 -4.69 23.25 15.64
CA ARG A 749 -3.51 22.75 16.36
C ARG A 749 -2.96 21.44 15.79
N LEU A 750 -3.81 20.59 15.19
CA LEU A 750 -3.42 19.29 14.64
C LEU A 750 -2.87 19.38 13.21
N ARG A 751 -3.03 20.50 12.52
CA ARG A 751 -2.51 20.70 11.16
C ARG A 751 -1.00 20.46 11.05
N TRP A 752 -0.28 20.75 12.12
CA TRP A 752 1.18 20.62 12.23
C TRP A 752 1.61 19.34 12.95
N SER A 753 0.67 18.64 13.56
CA SER A 753 0.90 17.43 14.33
C SER A 753 0.81 16.19 13.45
N ARG A 754 1.58 15.14 13.80
CA ARG A 754 1.49 13.82 13.17
C ARG A 754 0.47 12.96 13.94
N TRP A 755 -0.70 13.53 14.19
CA TRP A 755 -1.79 12.91 14.96
C TRP A 755 -2.28 11.56 14.44
N PHE A 756 -2.01 11.27 13.19
CA PHE A 756 -2.40 10.07 12.46
C PHE A 756 -1.44 8.88 12.65
N LEU A 757 -0.26 9.06 13.22
CA LEU A 757 0.74 8.02 13.46
C LEU A 757 0.30 6.95 14.46
#